data_47e1542c722a7eaeaaeebd577ada07ec
#
_entry.id   47e1542c722a7eaeaaeebd577ada07ec
#
_cell.length_a   1.000
_cell.length_b   1.000
_cell.length_c   1.000
_cell.angle_alpha   90.00
_cell.angle_beta   90.00
_cell.angle_gamma   90.00
#
_symmetry.space_group_name_H-M   'P 1'
#
loop_
_entity.id
_entity.type
_entity.pdbx_description
1 polymer ?
#
loop_
_entity_poly.entity_id
_entity_poly.type
_entity_poly.pdbx_seq_one_letter_code
_entity_poly.pdbx_strand_id
1 'polypeptide(L)'
;MRRFLLLFLLLLLMLPAHAAAEVRTLTEFYANLDQAATVLKAKADLDAQQSQLHVQEAQKGWEIFGGVSAGYQKSPFAREPFGHFFDPLGRIGVRYPLLGSAERQQRAIDDAATQVKIEGIRLDWSKRLAKLFLEENYAAYWSARKMLALTESYLRLRDGGVTDILQQRREAGLLFMSDYLEFLSAFDRAERLKIEFGNNRDQALIRLGYLTNAKISPFEPVKPELPEIEGGTPVDIEQLDLKILQARIENIQNTKEKENWRGIESDVNATAFGGPAIPHPSPESMQLGYGGSVGFNFRMPLEIMSVRKNEESRLNSQLISLRADYTHRDQELQHEFRALLSSYQQLAQQIKFQHTRLEAARELMRERNLRLQVIDGDAIEKYLQAVNTYYRIAIENIEAESEQWKLHIRLRQFVSLLEAAARNSHPEINVNELMRPLQQAALSLAGGGKQATPKRVHQPASANTQVSAGRLAAYVWNSDQLMAQPGLWEKKQVAEIGRFLVSLDAQQISTAAAKPARLKKFLTDARRRGKKVELLLGDPDWILPAQRGKLLQLVKKLNGINFDGLHLDIEPDQLVADLSAKARLEELIETVRQVSAISPWPVGISIHPRYLTAASSFDLCVPCELKAKGVQEITVMYYSTNPANIVAALQPVMNRHPDLSFSLAQSLEPGLGAENSYAHKPQAIFIQAMKQLQEQLRAPNFTGLVIQSWQDLENYLHENTL
;
A
#
# COMPACT_ATOMS: atom_id res chain seq x y z
N MET A 1 28.67 9.90 -63.34
CA MET A 1 28.55 8.71 -62.54
C MET A 1 29.25 8.79 -61.19
N ARG A 2 30.54 9.18 -61.04
CA ARG A 2 31.23 9.25 -59.74
C ARG A 2 30.61 10.18 -58.66
N ARG A 3 29.99 11.28 -59.02
CA ARG A 3 29.33 12.20 -58.07
C ARG A 3 27.97 11.67 -57.57
N PHE A 4 27.29 10.82 -58.33
CA PHE A 4 26.03 10.17 -57.91
C PHE A 4 26.28 8.99 -56.96
N LEU A 5 27.39 8.30 -57.14
CA LEU A 5 27.78 7.19 -56.24
C LEU A 5 28.22 7.72 -54.88
N LEU A 6 28.89 8.87 -54.82
CA LEU A 6 29.29 9.51 -53.55
C LEU A 6 28.08 10.06 -52.75
N LEU A 7 27.08 10.60 -53.45
CA LEU A 7 25.83 11.08 -52.81
C LEU A 7 24.99 9.92 -52.25
N PHE A 8 24.97 8.77 -52.97
CA PHE A 8 24.28 7.56 -52.55
C PHE A 8 24.97 6.88 -51.36
N LEU A 9 26.31 6.90 -51.28
CA LEU A 9 27.09 6.45 -50.14
C LEU A 9 26.92 7.36 -48.92
N LEU A 10 26.84 8.68 -49.14
CA LEU A 10 26.53 9.65 -48.05
C LEU A 10 25.08 9.53 -47.52
N LEU A 11 24.13 9.18 -48.40
CA LEU A 11 22.74 8.93 -47.99
C LEU A 11 22.58 7.59 -47.22
N LEU A 12 23.40 6.60 -47.54
CA LEU A 12 23.44 5.33 -46.78
C LEU A 12 24.11 5.45 -45.39
N LEU A 13 24.98 6.47 -45.22
CA LEU A 13 25.57 6.80 -43.89
C LEU A 13 24.66 7.67 -43.01
N MET A 14 23.56 8.22 -43.57
CA MET A 14 22.53 8.99 -42.85
C MET A 14 21.30 8.17 -42.45
N LEU A 15 21.25 6.87 -42.73
CA LEU A 15 20.24 6.01 -42.09
C LEU A 15 20.55 6.02 -40.59
N PRO A 16 19.61 6.42 -39.72
CA PRO A 16 19.82 6.28 -38.32
C PRO A 16 20.01 4.80 -38.04
N ALA A 17 21.24 4.42 -37.71
CA ALA A 17 21.48 3.13 -37.11
C ALA A 17 20.53 3.07 -35.92
N HIS A 18 19.51 2.22 -35.99
CA HIS A 18 18.74 1.86 -34.81
C HIS A 18 19.77 1.21 -33.89
N ALA A 19 20.40 2.04 -33.04
CA ALA A 19 21.28 1.54 -32.00
C ALA A 19 20.42 0.55 -31.22
N ALA A 20 20.75 -0.73 -31.30
CA ALA A 20 20.16 -1.75 -30.46
C ALA A 20 20.26 -1.22 -29.04
N ALA A 21 19.14 -1.19 -28.32
CA ALA A 21 19.15 -0.72 -26.95
C ALA A 21 20.22 -1.50 -26.16
N GLU A 22 21.10 -0.79 -25.47
CA GLU A 22 22.18 -1.39 -24.69
C GLU A 22 21.54 -2.31 -23.65
N VAL A 23 21.97 -3.56 -23.62
CA VAL A 23 21.53 -4.53 -22.60
C VAL A 23 22.28 -4.20 -21.32
N ARG A 24 21.55 -3.95 -20.22
CA ARG A 24 22.14 -3.67 -18.90
C ARG A 24 21.59 -4.60 -17.85
N THR A 25 22.50 -5.17 -17.07
CA THR A 25 22.17 -6.05 -15.96
C THR A 25 22.00 -5.25 -14.66
N LEU A 26 21.25 -5.80 -13.72
CA LEU A 26 21.03 -5.19 -12.40
C LEU A 26 22.34 -4.91 -11.66
N THR A 27 23.35 -5.78 -11.80
CA THR A 27 24.66 -5.67 -11.13
C THR A 27 25.45 -4.43 -11.50
N GLU A 28 25.27 -3.91 -12.73
CA GLU A 28 25.94 -2.70 -13.19
C GLU A 28 25.50 -1.44 -12.41
N PHE A 29 24.28 -1.46 -11.90
CA PHE A 29 23.74 -0.33 -11.13
C PHE A 29 24.20 -0.31 -9.69
N TYR A 30 24.71 -1.42 -9.13
CA TYR A 30 25.15 -1.46 -7.74
C TYR A 30 26.42 -0.63 -7.49
N ALA A 31 27.27 -0.43 -8.48
CA ALA A 31 28.54 0.28 -8.35
C ALA A 31 28.38 1.73 -7.84
N ASN A 32 27.24 2.35 -8.08
CA ASN A 32 26.98 3.76 -7.72
C ASN A 32 26.10 3.93 -6.48
N LEU A 33 25.69 2.86 -5.79
CA LEU A 33 24.78 2.94 -4.65
C LEU A 33 25.37 3.67 -3.44
N ASP A 34 26.71 3.66 -3.27
CA ASP A 34 27.37 4.41 -2.21
C ASP A 34 27.17 5.93 -2.34
N GLN A 35 26.78 6.41 -3.52
CA GLN A 35 26.46 7.82 -3.78
C GLN A 35 24.98 8.14 -3.53
N ALA A 36 24.14 7.16 -3.20
CA ALA A 36 22.73 7.40 -2.90
C ALA A 36 22.60 8.32 -1.68
N ALA A 37 21.71 9.31 -1.77
CA ALA A 37 21.54 10.33 -0.73
C ALA A 37 21.26 9.74 0.66
N THR A 38 20.52 8.64 0.74
CA THR A 38 20.22 7.92 1.99
C THR A 38 21.47 7.29 2.60
N VAL A 39 22.35 6.72 1.77
CA VAL A 39 23.62 6.12 2.21
C VAL A 39 24.60 7.20 2.65
N LEU A 40 24.73 8.29 1.89
CA LEU A 40 25.58 9.44 2.25
C LEU A 40 25.14 10.07 3.57
N LYS A 41 23.83 10.22 3.78
CA LYS A 41 23.29 10.70 5.06
C LYS A 41 23.66 9.77 6.21
N ALA A 42 23.40 8.46 6.09
CA ALA A 42 23.73 7.50 7.15
C ALA A 42 25.23 7.46 7.45
N LYS A 43 26.09 7.65 6.45
CA LYS A 43 27.53 7.77 6.63
C LYS A 43 27.90 9.03 7.42
N ALA A 44 27.32 10.18 7.07
CA ALA A 44 27.55 11.42 7.80
C ALA A 44 27.06 11.36 9.26
N ASP A 45 25.93 10.69 9.51
CA ASP A 45 25.41 10.45 10.86
C ASP A 45 26.36 9.57 11.67
N LEU A 46 26.96 8.54 11.06
CA LEU A 46 27.99 7.71 11.69
C LEU A 46 29.25 8.52 12.01
N ASP A 47 29.77 9.30 11.06
CA ASP A 47 30.97 10.14 11.24
C ASP A 47 30.74 11.18 12.36
N ALA A 48 29.51 11.71 12.47
CA ALA A 48 29.15 12.63 13.57
C ALA A 48 29.19 11.93 14.94
N GLN A 49 28.65 10.70 15.04
CA GLN A 49 28.71 9.94 16.29
C GLN A 49 30.11 9.47 16.64
N GLN A 50 30.95 9.12 15.68
CA GLN A 50 32.37 8.82 15.90
C GLN A 50 33.09 10.05 16.47
N SER A 51 32.82 11.23 15.90
CA SER A 51 33.37 12.48 16.43
C SER A 51 32.90 12.74 17.86
N GLN A 52 31.63 12.46 18.18
CA GLN A 52 31.09 12.57 19.54
C GLN A 52 31.77 11.58 20.51
N LEU A 53 32.05 10.36 20.08
CA LEU A 53 32.80 9.38 20.87
C LEU A 53 34.20 9.91 21.18
N HIS A 54 34.94 10.44 20.19
CA HIS A 54 36.25 11.01 20.39
C HIS A 54 36.23 12.20 21.35
N VAL A 55 35.16 13.03 21.33
CA VAL A 55 34.99 14.09 22.32
C VAL A 55 34.86 13.51 23.74
N GLN A 56 34.05 12.45 23.93
CA GLN A 56 33.92 11.80 25.24
C GLN A 56 35.25 11.15 25.71
N GLU A 57 35.97 10.52 24.80
CA GLU A 57 37.28 9.93 25.09
C GLU A 57 38.33 11.01 25.48
N ALA A 58 38.31 12.14 24.76
CA ALA A 58 39.21 13.27 25.05
C ALA A 58 38.89 13.95 26.40
N GLN A 59 37.63 13.86 26.86
CA GLN A 59 37.20 14.38 28.16
C GLN A 59 37.51 13.43 29.31
N LYS A 60 38.03 12.23 29.04
CA LYS A 60 38.38 11.25 30.08
C LYS A 60 39.70 11.61 30.76
N GLY A 61 39.71 11.55 32.07
CA GLY A 61 40.92 11.67 32.86
C GLY A 61 41.15 13.08 33.37
N TRP A 62 42.35 13.60 33.11
CA TRP A 62 42.78 14.90 33.67
C TRP A 62 42.01 16.06 33.09
N GLU A 63 41.49 16.93 33.98
CA GLU A 63 40.83 18.17 33.64
C GLU A 63 41.58 19.35 34.23
N ILE A 64 41.77 20.40 33.44
CA ILE A 64 42.28 21.68 33.92
C ILE A 64 41.08 22.55 34.32
N PHE A 65 41.11 23.09 35.50
CA PHE A 65 40.10 24.04 35.94
C PHE A 65 40.74 25.34 36.41
N GLY A 66 40.04 26.42 36.30
CA GLY A 66 40.46 27.71 36.79
C GLY A 66 39.28 28.56 37.23
N GLY A 67 39.55 29.50 38.08
CA GLY A 67 38.52 30.40 38.54
C GLY A 67 39.09 31.58 39.28
N VAL A 68 38.34 32.67 39.31
CA VAL A 68 38.66 33.86 40.11
C VAL A 68 37.52 34.02 41.09
N SER A 69 37.83 34.19 42.33
CA SER A 69 36.86 34.52 43.39
C SER A 69 37.31 35.78 44.13
N ALA A 70 36.36 36.58 44.56
CA ALA A 70 36.62 37.72 45.42
C ALA A 70 35.72 37.59 46.64
N GLY A 71 36.28 37.68 47.79
CA GLY A 71 35.58 37.55 49.05
C GLY A 71 36.02 38.62 50.06
N TYR A 72 35.14 38.96 50.93
CA TYR A 72 35.44 39.74 52.12
C TYR A 72 35.33 38.79 53.30
N GLN A 73 36.43 38.60 54.02
CA GLN A 73 36.45 37.67 55.14
C GLN A 73 37.16 38.29 56.38
N LYS A 74 36.79 37.80 57.54
CA LYS A 74 37.46 38.05 58.80
C LYS A 74 38.26 36.81 59.20
N SER A 75 39.58 36.97 59.34
CA SER A 75 40.39 35.85 59.82
C SER A 75 40.37 35.81 61.35
N PRO A 76 40.00 34.73 61.99
CA PRO A 76 40.01 34.56 63.42
C PRO A 76 41.43 34.52 64.00
N PHE A 77 42.39 34.28 63.14
CA PHE A 77 43.84 34.17 63.56
C PHE A 77 44.64 35.44 63.33
N ALA A 78 44.08 36.47 62.68
CA ALA A 78 44.74 37.72 62.45
C ALA A 78 44.54 38.66 63.67
N ARG A 79 45.67 39.31 64.13
CA ARG A 79 45.61 40.33 65.17
C ARG A 79 45.02 41.61 64.60
N GLU A 80 44.14 42.26 65.39
CA GLU A 80 43.62 43.58 65.00
C GLU A 80 44.76 44.62 64.88
N PRO A 81 44.70 45.57 63.90
CA PRO A 81 43.53 45.93 63.09
C PRO A 81 43.31 45.13 61.79
N PHE A 82 44.15 44.19 61.49
CA PHE A 82 44.19 43.46 60.18
C PHE A 82 43.30 42.20 60.13
N GLY A 83 42.26 42.07 60.93
CA GLY A 83 41.42 40.95 60.99
C GLY A 83 40.44 40.76 59.81
N HIS A 84 40.28 41.79 58.99
CA HIS A 84 39.35 41.78 57.83
C HIS A 84 40.13 41.95 56.51
N PHE A 85 39.81 41.16 55.53
CA PHE A 85 40.51 41.21 54.26
C PHE A 85 39.48 41.21 53.11
N PHE A 86 39.75 41.98 52.09
CA PHE A 86 39.23 41.72 50.75
C PHE A 86 40.24 40.83 50.03
N ASP A 87 39.79 39.63 49.61
CA ASP A 87 40.61 38.56 49.12
C ASP A 87 40.22 38.17 47.70
N PRO A 88 40.70 38.86 46.67
CA PRO A 88 40.57 38.43 45.31
C PRO A 88 41.56 37.29 45.03
N LEU A 89 41.05 36.10 44.83
CA LEU A 89 41.86 34.90 44.67
C LEU A 89 41.70 34.30 43.28
N GLY A 90 42.80 34.23 42.52
CA GLY A 90 42.88 33.42 41.31
C GLY A 90 43.33 31.99 41.68
N ARG A 91 42.70 31.02 41.10
CA ARG A 91 43.11 29.63 41.22
C ARG A 91 43.14 28.92 39.87
N ILE A 92 44.16 28.09 39.68
CA ILE A 92 44.25 27.17 38.57
C ILE A 92 44.67 25.81 39.11
N GLY A 93 44.13 24.76 38.55
CA GLY A 93 44.44 23.43 39.02
C GLY A 93 44.12 22.36 37.98
N VAL A 94 44.52 21.18 38.35
CA VAL A 94 44.17 19.95 37.60
C VAL A 94 43.41 19.04 38.53
N ARG A 95 42.42 18.32 37.97
CA ARG A 95 41.72 17.27 38.70
C ARG A 95 41.65 15.98 37.89
N TYR A 96 41.62 14.86 38.60
CA TYR A 96 41.47 13.54 38.03
C TYR A 96 40.29 12.81 38.70
N PRO A 97 39.27 12.36 37.95
CA PRO A 97 38.12 11.64 38.52
C PRO A 97 38.54 10.25 38.99
N LEU A 98 38.03 9.84 40.12
CA LEU A 98 38.24 8.51 40.72
C LEU A 98 36.89 7.83 40.97
N LEU A 99 36.91 6.54 41.30
CA LEU A 99 35.75 5.75 41.69
C LEU A 99 34.51 5.99 40.78
N GLY A 100 33.37 6.30 41.34
CA GLY A 100 32.12 6.51 40.57
C GLY A 100 32.17 7.71 39.63
N SER A 101 33.05 8.71 39.84
CA SER A 101 33.26 9.77 38.85
C SER A 101 33.95 9.24 37.58
N ALA A 102 34.94 8.36 37.74
CA ALA A 102 35.63 7.68 36.65
C ALA A 102 34.69 6.70 35.92
N GLU A 103 33.87 5.94 36.71
CA GLU A 103 32.83 5.06 36.12
C GLU A 103 31.79 5.84 35.31
N ARG A 104 31.41 7.05 35.75
CA ARG A 104 30.50 7.94 35.01
C ARG A 104 31.08 8.41 33.69
N GLN A 105 32.37 8.80 33.68
CA GLN A 105 33.07 9.14 32.44
C GLN A 105 33.14 7.92 31.49
N GLN A 106 33.45 6.73 32.04
CA GLN A 106 33.49 5.51 31.24
C GLN A 106 32.11 5.14 30.68
N ARG A 107 31.04 5.35 31.47
CA ARG A 107 29.66 5.13 30.98
C ARG A 107 29.34 6.05 29.79
N ALA A 108 29.73 7.33 29.88
CA ALA A 108 29.49 8.26 28.78
C ALA A 108 30.20 7.83 27.50
N ILE A 109 31.40 7.24 27.61
CA ILE A 109 32.15 6.66 26.48
C ILE A 109 31.46 5.39 25.98
N ASP A 110 31.05 4.47 26.87
CA ASP A 110 30.36 3.21 26.49
C ASP A 110 29.00 3.49 25.83
N ASP A 111 28.27 4.51 26.30
CA ASP A 111 27.01 4.99 25.68
C ASP A 111 27.28 5.59 24.29
N ALA A 112 28.32 6.43 24.13
CA ALA A 112 28.71 6.99 22.86
C ALA A 112 29.20 5.90 21.89
N ALA A 113 29.98 4.92 22.35
CA ALA A 113 30.44 3.78 21.58
C ALA A 113 29.24 2.90 21.10
N THR A 114 28.24 2.72 21.98
CA THR A 114 27.00 2.02 21.62
C THR A 114 26.24 2.78 20.54
N GLN A 115 26.19 4.11 20.62
CA GLN A 115 25.55 4.92 19.58
C GLN A 115 26.29 4.83 18.25
N VAL A 116 27.63 4.82 18.25
CA VAL A 116 28.43 4.55 17.03
C VAL A 116 28.11 3.17 16.46
N LYS A 117 27.99 2.12 17.30
CA LYS A 117 27.58 0.76 16.88
C LYS A 117 26.19 0.79 16.21
N ILE A 118 25.24 1.52 16.80
CA ILE A 118 23.87 1.68 16.26
C ILE A 118 23.89 2.39 14.92
N GLU A 119 24.65 3.48 14.78
CA GLU A 119 24.74 4.18 13.48
C GLU A 119 25.47 3.35 12.43
N GLY A 120 26.45 2.54 12.82
CA GLY A 120 27.07 1.54 11.94
C GLY A 120 26.04 0.53 11.39
N ILE A 121 25.20 -0.01 12.29
CA ILE A 121 24.09 -0.90 11.89
C ILE A 121 23.11 -0.18 10.94
N ARG A 122 22.79 1.09 11.20
CA ARG A 122 21.95 1.92 10.33
C ARG A 122 22.55 2.17 8.96
N LEU A 123 23.85 2.40 8.88
CA LEU A 123 24.56 2.55 7.62
C LEU A 123 24.50 1.28 6.78
N ASP A 124 24.79 0.11 7.37
CA ASP A 124 24.74 -1.16 6.67
C ASP A 124 23.30 -1.47 6.20
N TRP A 125 22.32 -1.14 7.04
CA TRP A 125 20.92 -1.26 6.69
C TRP A 125 20.50 -0.32 5.55
N SER A 126 20.98 0.93 5.59
CA SER A 126 20.73 1.92 4.53
C SER A 126 21.29 1.47 3.19
N LYS A 127 22.49 0.89 3.16
CA LYS A 127 23.09 0.29 1.95
C LYS A 127 22.25 -0.87 1.44
N ARG A 128 21.80 -1.75 2.34
CA ARG A 128 20.93 -2.89 1.98
C ARG A 128 19.59 -2.42 1.41
N LEU A 129 18.93 -1.46 2.06
CA LEU A 129 17.68 -0.88 1.55
C LEU A 129 17.87 -0.19 0.20
N ALA A 130 18.94 0.58 0.01
CA ALA A 130 19.24 1.23 -1.26
C ALA A 130 19.36 0.20 -2.39
N LYS A 131 20.03 -0.96 -2.13
CA LYS A 131 20.10 -2.08 -3.07
C LYS A 131 18.74 -2.64 -3.40
N LEU A 132 17.90 -2.92 -2.39
CA LEU A 132 16.56 -3.47 -2.59
C LEU A 132 15.62 -2.49 -3.31
N PHE A 133 15.67 -1.20 -2.99
CA PHE A 133 14.91 -0.17 -3.72
C PHE A 133 15.33 -0.04 -5.17
N LEU A 134 16.64 -0.16 -5.44
CA LEU A 134 17.13 -0.16 -6.80
C LEU A 134 16.59 -1.38 -7.57
N GLU A 135 16.61 -2.56 -6.98
CA GLU A 135 16.07 -3.77 -7.57
C GLU A 135 14.56 -3.67 -7.83
N GLU A 136 13.80 -3.11 -6.89
CA GLU A 136 12.34 -2.91 -7.05
C GLU A 136 12.02 -1.97 -8.23
N ASN A 137 12.78 -0.87 -8.37
CA ASN A 137 12.60 0.04 -9.50
C ASN A 137 13.11 -0.56 -10.82
N TYR A 138 14.14 -1.40 -10.77
CA TYR A 138 14.59 -2.15 -11.96
C TYR A 138 13.54 -3.18 -12.38
N ALA A 139 12.92 -3.91 -11.44
CA ALA A 139 11.81 -4.82 -11.73
C ALA A 139 10.59 -4.10 -12.31
N ALA A 140 10.27 -2.92 -11.78
CA ALA A 140 9.21 -2.06 -12.33
C ALA A 140 9.55 -1.58 -13.76
N TYR A 141 10.80 -1.19 -14.02
CA TYR A 141 11.27 -0.83 -15.35
C TYR A 141 11.17 -2.02 -16.31
N TRP A 142 11.64 -3.21 -15.88
CA TRP A 142 11.57 -4.44 -16.65
C TRP A 142 10.13 -4.76 -17.08
N SER A 143 9.19 -4.81 -16.13
CA SER A 143 7.79 -5.13 -16.41
C SER A 143 7.15 -4.12 -17.35
N ALA A 144 7.31 -2.82 -17.08
CA ALA A 144 6.75 -1.74 -17.90
C ALA A 144 7.33 -1.78 -19.33
N ARG A 145 8.62 -2.03 -19.49
CA ARG A 145 9.29 -2.16 -20.79
C ARG A 145 8.75 -3.34 -21.58
N LYS A 146 8.58 -4.50 -20.91
CA LYS A 146 8.08 -5.73 -21.53
C LYS A 146 6.60 -5.62 -21.92
N MET A 147 5.76 -5.08 -21.03
CA MET A 147 4.35 -4.84 -21.33
C MET A 147 4.15 -3.81 -22.44
N LEU A 148 4.96 -2.76 -22.47
CA LEU A 148 4.94 -1.77 -23.54
C LEU A 148 5.25 -2.41 -24.90
N ALA A 149 6.34 -3.20 -25.00
CA ALA A 149 6.74 -3.87 -26.24
C ALA A 149 5.67 -4.85 -26.73
N LEU A 150 5.05 -5.59 -25.81
CA LEU A 150 3.95 -6.52 -26.14
C LEU A 150 2.71 -5.75 -26.65
N THR A 151 2.35 -4.65 -26.00
CA THR A 151 1.23 -3.80 -26.38
C THR A 151 1.43 -3.13 -27.73
N GLU A 152 2.64 -2.63 -27.99
CA GLU A 152 3.01 -2.11 -29.32
C GLU A 152 2.91 -3.18 -30.40
N SER A 153 3.28 -4.43 -30.09
CA SER A 153 3.15 -5.55 -31.04
C SER A 153 1.69 -5.92 -31.29
N TYR A 154 0.82 -5.81 -30.30
CA TYR A 154 -0.62 -5.99 -30.46
C TYR A 154 -1.24 -4.87 -31.30
N LEU A 155 -0.88 -3.62 -31.08
CA LEU A 155 -1.39 -2.46 -31.82
C LEU A 155 -0.96 -2.44 -33.30
N ARG A 156 0.16 -3.10 -33.66
CA ARG A 156 0.54 -3.28 -35.07
C ARG A 156 -0.50 -4.06 -35.90
N LEU A 157 -1.38 -4.83 -35.26
CA LEU A 157 -2.52 -5.45 -35.93
C LEU A 157 -3.49 -4.41 -36.46
N ARG A 158 -3.81 -3.40 -35.67
CA ARG A 158 -4.65 -2.26 -36.06
C ARG A 158 -4.00 -1.50 -37.22
N ASP A 159 -2.73 -1.13 -37.05
CA ASP A 159 -1.96 -0.35 -38.02
C ASP A 159 -1.72 -1.15 -39.33
N GLY A 160 -1.77 -2.47 -39.27
CA GLY A 160 -1.71 -3.38 -40.42
C GLY A 160 -3.01 -3.52 -41.22
N GLY A 161 -4.03 -2.70 -40.94
CA GLY A 161 -5.28 -2.64 -41.75
C GLY A 161 -6.38 -3.60 -41.24
N VAL A 162 -6.25 -4.17 -40.05
CA VAL A 162 -7.31 -5.03 -39.47
C VAL A 162 -8.61 -4.27 -39.30
N THR A 163 -8.56 -3.00 -38.92
CA THR A 163 -9.75 -2.13 -38.79
C THR A 163 -10.47 -1.98 -40.08
N ASP A 164 -9.77 -1.85 -41.23
CA ASP A 164 -10.36 -1.72 -42.55
C ASP A 164 -11.06 -3.04 -42.95
N ILE A 165 -10.45 -4.17 -42.65
CA ILE A 165 -11.05 -5.50 -42.88
C ILE A 165 -12.33 -5.66 -42.05
N LEU A 166 -12.32 -5.29 -40.78
CA LEU A 166 -13.48 -5.35 -39.89
C LEU A 166 -14.59 -4.42 -40.36
N GLN A 167 -14.26 -3.22 -40.83
CA GLN A 167 -15.21 -2.28 -41.39
C GLN A 167 -15.86 -2.81 -42.66
N GLN A 168 -15.08 -3.30 -43.63
CA GLN A 168 -15.60 -3.93 -44.84
C GLN A 168 -16.55 -5.10 -44.55
N ARG A 169 -16.19 -5.95 -43.61
CA ARG A 169 -17.04 -7.09 -43.18
C ARG A 169 -18.35 -6.63 -42.54
N ARG A 170 -18.30 -5.55 -41.75
CA ARG A 170 -19.51 -4.93 -41.17
C ARG A 170 -20.40 -4.36 -42.28
N GLU A 171 -19.86 -3.64 -43.24
CA GLU A 171 -20.59 -3.06 -44.37
C GLU A 171 -21.20 -4.15 -45.25
N ALA A 172 -20.53 -5.29 -45.38
CA ALA A 172 -21.04 -6.46 -46.06
C ALA A 172 -22.07 -7.26 -45.25
N GLY A 173 -22.41 -6.87 -44.00
CA GLY A 173 -23.33 -7.56 -43.13
C GLY A 173 -22.81 -8.91 -42.56
N LEU A 174 -21.51 -9.13 -42.64
CA LEU A 174 -20.80 -10.33 -42.15
C LEU A 174 -20.33 -10.22 -40.71
N LEU A 175 -20.27 -9.00 -40.18
CA LEU A 175 -19.87 -8.68 -38.81
C LEU A 175 -20.96 -7.83 -38.17
N PHE A 176 -21.40 -8.21 -36.96
CA PHE A 176 -22.34 -7.39 -36.20
C PHE A 176 -21.66 -6.11 -35.70
N MET A 177 -22.46 -5.05 -35.53
CA MET A 177 -21.96 -3.77 -35.02
C MET A 177 -21.36 -3.92 -33.61
N SER A 178 -21.95 -4.78 -32.75
CA SER A 178 -21.45 -5.09 -31.40
C SER A 178 -20.03 -5.66 -31.45
N ASP A 179 -19.79 -6.63 -32.32
CA ASP A 179 -18.48 -7.30 -32.41
C ASP A 179 -17.42 -6.37 -33.00
N TYR A 180 -17.81 -5.55 -33.99
CA TYR A 180 -16.95 -4.50 -34.53
C TYR A 180 -16.50 -3.51 -33.45
N LEU A 181 -17.46 -3.02 -32.64
CA LEU A 181 -17.15 -2.09 -31.52
C LEU A 181 -16.34 -2.76 -30.42
N GLU A 182 -16.56 -4.04 -30.16
CA GLU A 182 -15.74 -4.81 -29.19
C GLU A 182 -14.26 -4.84 -29.62
N PHE A 183 -13.97 -5.10 -30.90
CA PHE A 183 -12.61 -5.10 -31.40
C PHE A 183 -11.99 -3.70 -31.35
N LEU A 184 -12.71 -2.66 -31.74
CA LEU A 184 -12.23 -1.28 -31.63
C LEU A 184 -11.93 -0.92 -30.16
N SER A 185 -12.84 -1.24 -29.26
CA SER A 185 -12.66 -1.00 -27.82
C SER A 185 -11.45 -1.76 -27.24
N ALA A 186 -11.13 -2.96 -27.78
CA ALA A 186 -9.91 -3.67 -27.37
C ALA A 186 -8.64 -2.94 -27.81
N PHE A 187 -8.60 -2.38 -29.01
CA PHE A 187 -7.49 -1.57 -29.49
C PHE A 187 -7.37 -0.24 -28.74
N ASP A 188 -8.48 0.45 -28.47
CA ASP A 188 -8.48 1.69 -27.68
C ASP A 188 -7.99 1.47 -26.25
N ARG A 189 -8.33 0.33 -25.66
CA ARG A 189 -7.81 -0.08 -24.35
C ARG A 189 -6.31 -0.33 -24.40
N ALA A 190 -5.83 -1.01 -25.43
CA ALA A 190 -4.41 -1.25 -25.63
C ALA A 190 -3.63 0.08 -25.85
N GLU A 191 -4.23 1.06 -26.54
CA GLU A 191 -3.61 2.39 -26.70
C GLU A 191 -3.47 3.13 -25.36
N ARG A 192 -4.50 3.06 -24.49
CA ARG A 192 -4.40 3.60 -23.12
C ARG A 192 -3.33 2.88 -22.30
N LEU A 193 -3.29 1.56 -22.34
CA LEU A 193 -2.26 0.76 -21.67
C LEU A 193 -0.85 1.07 -22.19
N LYS A 194 -0.68 1.35 -23.48
CA LYS A 194 0.60 1.79 -24.05
C LYS A 194 1.08 3.10 -23.41
N ILE A 195 0.18 4.07 -23.23
CA ILE A 195 0.51 5.34 -22.55
C ILE A 195 0.87 5.08 -21.10
N GLU A 196 0.09 4.28 -20.40
CA GLU A 196 0.33 3.92 -19.00
C GLU A 196 1.68 3.22 -18.81
N PHE A 197 1.95 2.17 -19.58
CA PHE A 197 3.22 1.43 -19.50
C PHE A 197 4.41 2.31 -19.92
N GLY A 198 4.22 3.21 -20.89
CA GLY A 198 5.21 4.22 -21.25
C GLY A 198 5.55 5.13 -20.08
N ASN A 199 4.53 5.67 -19.40
CA ASN A 199 4.71 6.51 -18.23
C ASN A 199 5.38 5.73 -17.05
N ASN A 200 4.95 4.50 -16.80
CA ASN A 200 5.53 3.65 -15.75
C ASN A 200 7.00 3.35 -16.03
N ARG A 201 7.35 3.06 -17.28
CA ARG A 201 8.75 2.87 -17.73
C ARG A 201 9.58 4.13 -17.45
N ASP A 202 9.09 5.29 -17.85
CA ASP A 202 9.83 6.56 -17.73
C ASP A 202 9.98 6.96 -16.24
N GLN A 203 8.95 6.76 -15.43
CA GLN A 203 9.03 6.97 -13.97
C GLN A 203 10.06 6.04 -13.30
N ALA A 204 10.05 4.76 -13.66
CA ALA A 204 11.03 3.81 -13.13
C ALA A 204 12.45 4.19 -13.54
N LEU A 205 12.66 4.64 -14.79
CA LEU A 205 13.95 5.11 -15.29
C LEU A 205 14.45 6.35 -14.51
N ILE A 206 13.57 7.32 -14.26
CA ILE A 206 13.88 8.50 -13.45
C ILE A 206 14.30 8.09 -12.02
N ARG A 207 13.57 7.16 -11.40
CA ARG A 207 13.89 6.67 -10.06
C ARG A 207 15.23 5.93 -10.00
N LEU A 208 15.53 5.12 -11.00
CA LEU A 208 16.83 4.47 -11.13
C LEU A 208 17.96 5.52 -11.25
N GLY A 209 17.75 6.57 -12.06
CA GLY A 209 18.69 7.68 -12.19
C GLY A 209 18.90 8.43 -10.88
N TYR A 210 17.83 8.66 -10.12
CA TYR A 210 17.92 9.29 -8.78
C TYR A 210 18.72 8.43 -7.79
N LEU A 211 18.48 7.12 -7.76
CA LEU A 211 19.15 6.20 -6.82
C LEU A 211 20.64 6.04 -7.13
N THR A 212 21.02 6.11 -8.40
CA THR A 212 22.41 5.96 -8.84
C THR A 212 23.14 7.29 -9.04
N ASN A 213 22.44 8.41 -8.81
CA ASN A 213 22.92 9.77 -9.09
C ASN A 213 23.48 9.93 -10.52
N ALA A 214 22.85 9.27 -11.49
CA ALA A 214 23.26 9.23 -12.87
C ALA A 214 22.08 9.45 -13.84
N LYS A 215 22.36 10.08 -14.99
CA LYS A 215 21.38 10.15 -16.07
C LYS A 215 21.41 8.81 -16.83
N ILE A 216 20.31 8.05 -16.74
CA ILE A 216 20.20 6.74 -17.38
C ILE A 216 19.39 6.89 -18.67
N SER A 217 19.97 6.45 -19.80
CA SER A 217 19.27 6.31 -21.08
C SER A 217 18.44 5.01 -21.08
N PRO A 218 17.35 4.92 -21.87
CA PRO A 218 16.58 3.70 -22.01
C PRO A 218 17.46 2.51 -22.43
N PHE A 219 17.29 1.38 -21.77
CA PHE A 219 18.07 0.16 -21.98
C PHE A 219 17.16 -1.08 -22.04
N GLU A 220 17.71 -2.22 -22.45
CA GLU A 220 16.99 -3.49 -22.38
C GLU A 220 17.36 -4.19 -21.07
N PRO A 221 16.37 -4.35 -20.14
CA PRO A 221 16.61 -4.96 -18.84
C PRO A 221 16.59 -6.48 -18.90
N VAL A 222 17.41 -7.12 -18.06
CA VAL A 222 17.45 -8.57 -17.88
C VAL A 222 16.89 -8.93 -16.51
N LYS A 223 15.92 -9.84 -16.45
CA LYS A 223 15.37 -10.34 -15.18
C LYS A 223 16.35 -11.35 -14.59
N PRO A 224 16.73 -11.22 -13.30
CA PRO A 224 17.52 -12.24 -12.62
C PRO A 224 16.68 -13.49 -12.37
N GLU A 225 17.33 -14.63 -12.31
CA GLU A 225 16.72 -15.87 -11.89
C GLU A 225 16.32 -15.79 -10.40
N LEU A 226 15.08 -16.12 -10.10
CA LEU A 226 14.58 -16.11 -8.71
C LEU A 226 14.64 -17.52 -8.12
N PRO A 227 15.20 -17.69 -6.91
CA PRO A 227 15.27 -19.00 -6.27
C PRO A 227 13.90 -19.51 -5.86
N GLU A 228 13.70 -20.82 -5.92
CA GLU A 228 12.58 -21.45 -5.21
C GLU A 228 12.88 -21.43 -3.70
N ILE A 229 11.96 -20.84 -2.93
CA ILE A 229 12.06 -20.77 -1.48
C ILE A 229 11.15 -21.85 -0.89
N GLU A 230 11.77 -22.91 -0.34
CA GLU A 230 11.05 -23.97 0.34
C GLU A 230 10.57 -23.49 1.73
N GLY A 231 9.31 -23.77 2.05
CA GLY A 231 8.75 -23.48 3.38
C GLY A 231 9.21 -24.50 4.42
N GLY A 232 9.58 -24.02 5.62
CA GLY A 232 9.84 -24.87 6.77
C GLY A 232 11.21 -24.77 7.42
N THR A 233 12.19 -24.09 6.82
CA THR A 233 13.46 -23.80 7.49
C THR A 233 13.27 -22.70 8.54
N PRO A 234 13.76 -22.92 9.78
CA PRO A 234 13.87 -21.81 10.75
C PRO A 234 14.77 -20.73 10.15
N VAL A 235 14.25 -19.55 10.04
CA VAL A 235 14.98 -18.42 9.44
C VAL A 235 15.36 -17.47 10.54
N ASP A 236 16.66 -17.18 10.65
CA ASP A 236 17.16 -16.13 11.51
C ASP A 236 16.86 -14.77 10.86
N ILE A 237 15.95 -14.01 11.47
CA ILE A 237 15.49 -12.73 10.95
C ILE A 237 16.48 -11.64 11.31
N GLU A 238 17.15 -11.12 10.30
CA GLU A 238 18.05 -9.98 10.41
C GLU A 238 17.30 -8.68 10.13
N GLN A 239 16.86 -8.00 11.18
CA GLN A 239 16.18 -6.70 11.04
C GLN A 239 16.88 -5.61 11.83
N LEU A 240 16.78 -4.37 11.32
CA LEU A 240 17.38 -3.19 11.92
C LEU A 240 16.99 -3.03 13.39
N ASP A 241 15.70 -3.13 13.67
CA ASP A 241 15.15 -2.91 15.01
C ASP A 241 15.69 -3.92 16.01
N LEU A 242 15.78 -5.21 15.63
CA LEU A 242 16.32 -6.26 16.49
C LEU A 242 17.81 -6.02 16.79
N LYS A 243 18.62 -5.66 15.79
CA LYS A 243 20.05 -5.37 15.99
C LYS A 243 20.27 -4.16 16.89
N ILE A 244 19.43 -3.11 16.76
CA ILE A 244 19.47 -1.93 17.64
C ILE A 244 19.08 -2.30 19.08
N LEU A 245 17.99 -3.06 19.25
CA LEU A 245 17.56 -3.52 20.57
C LEU A 245 18.62 -4.39 21.24
N GLN A 246 19.27 -5.27 20.50
CA GLN A 246 20.37 -6.09 20.98
C GLN A 246 21.54 -5.24 21.44
N ALA A 247 21.97 -4.25 20.65
CA ALA A 247 23.06 -3.34 21.03
C ALA A 247 22.72 -2.56 22.32
N ARG A 248 21.48 -2.12 22.49
CA ARG A 248 21.02 -1.46 23.73
C ARG A 248 20.98 -2.41 24.93
N ILE A 249 20.54 -3.65 24.75
CA ILE A 249 20.55 -4.69 25.79
C ILE A 249 21.99 -4.93 26.26
N GLU A 250 22.93 -5.13 25.35
CA GLU A 250 24.35 -5.32 25.64
C GLU A 250 24.93 -4.13 26.43
N ASN A 251 24.60 -2.89 26.04
CA ASN A 251 25.06 -1.69 26.75
C ASN A 251 24.57 -1.66 28.21
N ILE A 252 23.28 -1.91 28.44
CA ILE A 252 22.73 -1.91 29.82
C ILE A 252 23.31 -3.06 30.64
N GLN A 253 23.53 -4.24 30.05
CA GLN A 253 24.19 -5.35 30.72
C GLN A 253 25.63 -4.97 31.14
N ASN A 254 26.41 -4.40 30.23
CA ASN A 254 27.77 -3.92 30.49
C ASN A 254 27.79 -2.87 31.59
N THR A 255 26.85 -1.91 31.54
CA THR A 255 26.72 -0.87 32.59
C THR A 255 26.40 -1.48 33.94
N LYS A 256 25.54 -2.51 33.99
CA LYS A 256 25.18 -3.19 35.23
C LYS A 256 26.39 -3.92 35.83
N GLU A 257 27.22 -4.57 35.01
CA GLU A 257 28.34 -5.41 35.46
C GLU A 257 29.57 -4.57 35.84
N LYS A 258 29.83 -3.46 35.16
CA LYS A 258 31.08 -2.69 35.34
C LYS A 258 31.02 -1.61 36.43
N GLU A 259 29.82 -1.14 36.81
CA GLU A 259 29.71 -0.03 37.74
C GLU A 259 29.55 -0.51 39.20
N ASN A 260 30.64 -0.43 39.94
CA ASN A 260 30.71 -0.83 41.35
C ASN A 260 30.57 0.34 42.33
N TRP A 261 30.88 1.57 41.88
CA TRP A 261 30.95 2.78 42.73
C TRP A 261 29.80 3.76 42.45
N ARG A 262 28.63 3.26 42.03
CA ARG A 262 27.44 4.06 41.74
C ARG A 262 27.06 4.99 42.90
N GLY A 263 26.78 6.25 42.59
CA GLY A 263 26.36 7.24 43.56
C GLY A 263 27.49 7.86 44.39
N ILE A 264 28.75 7.47 44.12
CA ILE A 264 29.93 8.05 44.78
C ILE A 264 30.62 8.96 43.75
N GLU A 265 30.80 10.21 44.11
CA GLU A 265 31.61 11.15 43.35
C GLU A 265 32.96 11.36 44.05
N SER A 266 34.05 11.23 43.33
CA SER A 266 35.36 11.47 43.91
C SER A 266 36.35 11.92 42.84
N ASP A 267 37.25 12.78 43.26
CA ASP A 267 38.39 13.26 42.45
C ASP A 267 39.61 13.55 43.32
N VAL A 268 40.76 13.46 42.71
CA VAL A 268 42.01 14.06 43.24
C VAL A 268 42.26 15.34 42.45
N ASN A 269 42.60 16.41 43.17
CA ASN A 269 42.96 17.67 42.54
C ASN A 269 44.27 18.23 43.11
N ALA A 270 44.97 18.94 42.27
CA ALA A 270 46.10 19.77 42.64
C ALA A 270 45.81 21.19 42.18
N THR A 271 45.83 22.13 43.10
CA THR A 271 45.43 23.51 42.85
C THR A 271 46.56 24.44 43.26
N ALA A 272 46.93 25.36 42.39
CA ALA A 272 47.73 26.53 42.71
C ALA A 272 46.81 27.75 42.80
N PHE A 273 47.01 28.55 43.78
CA PHE A 273 46.22 29.75 43.99
C PHE A 273 47.07 30.92 44.36
N GLY A 274 46.68 32.14 44.04
CA GLY A 274 47.35 33.36 44.39
C GLY A 274 46.49 34.58 44.17
N GLY A 275 46.74 35.57 44.94
CA GLY A 275 46.03 36.83 44.87
C GLY A 275 46.57 37.87 45.89
N PRO A 276 46.23 39.16 45.72
CA PRO A 276 46.50 40.16 46.71
C PRO A 276 45.56 40.07 47.88
N ALA A 277 46.09 39.98 49.11
CA ALA A 277 45.30 40.16 50.30
C ALA A 277 45.36 41.68 50.69
N ILE A 278 44.20 42.29 50.65
CA ILE A 278 44.09 43.75 50.95
C ILE A 278 43.46 43.92 52.33
N PRO A 279 44.23 44.30 53.33
CA PRO A 279 43.67 44.50 54.66
C PRO A 279 42.74 45.70 54.72
N HIS A 280 41.65 45.57 55.48
CA HIS A 280 40.72 46.67 55.71
C HIS A 280 40.81 47.10 57.22
N PRO A 281 40.94 48.38 57.53
CA PRO A 281 40.71 49.56 56.71
C PRO A 281 42.01 50.18 56.05
N SER A 282 43.17 49.55 56.13
CA SER A 282 44.40 50.11 55.58
C SER A 282 44.84 49.44 54.30
N PRO A 283 44.45 49.92 53.10
CA PRO A 283 44.83 49.34 51.84
C PRO A 283 46.29 49.44 51.42
N GLU A 284 47.12 50.23 52.17
CA GLU A 284 48.51 50.53 51.86
C GLU A 284 49.46 49.33 52.03
N SER A 285 48.97 48.21 52.65
CA SER A 285 49.81 47.03 52.91
C SER A 285 49.27 45.77 52.11
N MET A 286 49.13 45.98 50.85
CA MET A 286 48.77 44.82 49.96
C MET A 286 49.90 43.75 50.01
N GLN A 287 49.53 42.52 50.43
CA GLN A 287 50.48 41.41 50.42
C GLN A 287 50.02 40.41 49.33
N LEU A 288 50.95 39.93 48.57
CA LEU A 288 50.70 38.91 47.56
C LEU A 288 50.86 37.55 48.23
N GLY A 289 49.71 36.80 48.30
CA GLY A 289 49.69 35.45 48.81
C GLY A 289 49.69 34.46 47.65
N TYR A 290 50.42 33.41 47.77
CA TYR A 290 50.36 32.26 46.85
C TYR A 290 50.47 30.96 47.62
N GLY A 291 49.95 29.93 47.07
CA GLY A 291 49.97 28.59 47.67
C GLY A 291 49.59 27.51 46.72
N GLY A 292 49.72 26.30 47.19
CA GLY A 292 49.26 25.12 46.46
C GLY A 292 48.62 24.12 47.42
N SER A 293 47.69 23.39 46.93
CA SER A 293 47.06 22.29 47.69
C SER A 293 46.86 21.06 46.80
N VAL A 294 46.99 19.90 47.42
CA VAL A 294 46.54 18.64 46.83
C VAL A 294 45.40 18.15 47.70
N GLY A 295 44.27 17.83 47.08
CA GLY A 295 43.07 17.43 47.76
C GLY A 295 42.48 16.15 47.16
N PHE A 296 41.83 15.40 48.01
CA PHE A 296 40.91 14.34 47.61
C PHE A 296 39.52 14.79 47.99
N ASN A 297 38.66 14.94 46.98
CA ASN A 297 37.24 15.26 47.17
C ASN A 297 36.43 13.98 47.14
N PHE A 298 35.50 13.90 48.03
CA PHE A 298 34.60 12.77 48.13
C PHE A 298 33.18 13.28 48.46
N ARG A 299 32.20 12.84 47.65
CA ARG A 299 30.81 13.17 47.86
C ARG A 299 29.99 11.88 47.75
N MET A 300 29.18 11.59 48.74
CA MET A 300 28.32 10.43 48.78
C MET A 300 26.99 10.81 49.47
N PRO A 301 25.85 10.47 48.90
CA PRO A 301 24.56 10.60 49.59
C PRO A 301 24.55 9.80 50.90
N LEU A 302 23.91 10.30 51.92
CA LEU A 302 23.76 9.57 53.19
C LEU A 302 23.04 8.23 52.98
N GLU A 303 22.07 8.17 52.06
CA GLU A 303 21.33 6.99 51.69
C GLU A 303 21.91 6.23 50.48
N ILE A 304 23.19 6.10 50.40
CA ILE A 304 23.91 5.47 49.25
C ILE A 304 23.39 4.08 48.92
N MET A 305 23.03 3.29 49.94
CA MET A 305 22.50 1.91 49.74
C MET A 305 21.13 1.94 49.06
N SER A 306 20.30 2.91 49.40
CA SER A 306 19.00 3.14 48.74
C SER A 306 19.17 3.58 47.28
N VAL A 307 20.12 4.51 47.02
CA VAL A 307 20.47 4.94 45.68
C VAL A 307 20.92 3.78 44.81
N ARG A 308 21.87 2.97 45.31
CA ARG A 308 22.38 1.79 44.57
C ARG A 308 21.28 0.79 44.26
N LYS A 309 20.45 0.44 45.24
CA LYS A 309 19.34 -0.52 45.09
C LYS A 309 18.34 -0.01 44.03
N ASN A 310 17.98 1.25 44.11
CA ASN A 310 17.01 1.82 43.18
C ASN A 310 17.57 1.93 41.75
N GLU A 311 18.86 2.28 41.59
CA GLU A 311 19.53 2.29 40.29
C GLU A 311 19.65 0.89 39.70
N GLU A 312 19.99 -0.11 40.49
CA GLU A 312 20.01 -1.50 40.04
C GLU A 312 18.62 -1.99 39.64
N SER A 313 17.58 -1.67 40.43
CA SER A 313 16.19 -1.95 40.08
C SER A 313 15.77 -1.26 38.78
N ARG A 314 16.16 -0.01 38.59
CA ARG A 314 15.91 0.75 37.36
C ARG A 314 16.55 0.06 36.14
N LEU A 315 17.82 -0.30 36.21
CA LEU A 315 18.52 -1.00 35.13
C LEU A 315 17.92 -2.38 34.83
N ASN A 316 17.54 -3.13 35.89
CA ASN A 316 16.84 -4.41 35.72
C ASN A 316 15.49 -4.23 35.00
N SER A 317 14.71 -3.24 35.39
CA SER A 317 13.43 -2.94 34.75
C SER A 317 13.60 -2.52 33.29
N GLN A 318 14.60 -1.69 32.97
CA GLN A 318 14.95 -1.33 31.60
C GLN A 318 15.38 -2.56 30.77
N LEU A 319 16.17 -3.46 31.37
CA LEU A 319 16.60 -4.68 30.68
C LEU A 319 15.42 -5.61 30.38
N ILE A 320 14.49 -5.76 31.35
CA ILE A 320 13.26 -6.55 31.16
C ILE A 320 12.41 -5.95 30.04
N SER A 321 12.23 -4.61 30.05
CA SER A 321 11.47 -3.91 28.99
C SER A 321 12.10 -4.13 27.63
N LEU A 322 13.40 -3.89 27.46
CA LEU A 322 14.07 -4.07 26.17
C LEU A 322 14.04 -5.52 25.66
N ARG A 323 14.13 -6.50 26.58
CA ARG A 323 14.00 -7.91 26.21
C ARG A 323 12.57 -8.27 25.79
N ALA A 324 11.56 -7.70 26.45
CA ALA A 324 10.17 -7.87 26.07
C ALA A 324 9.92 -7.25 24.69
N ASP A 325 10.42 -6.03 24.44
CA ASP A 325 10.33 -5.36 23.15
C ASP A 325 11.02 -6.17 22.04
N TYR A 326 12.20 -6.73 22.33
CA TYR A 326 12.92 -7.61 21.39
C TYR A 326 12.09 -8.84 21.05
N THR A 327 11.56 -9.54 22.08
CA THR A 327 10.76 -10.77 21.87
C THR A 327 9.47 -10.47 21.10
N HIS A 328 8.80 -9.38 21.45
CA HIS A 328 7.58 -8.96 20.75
C HIS A 328 7.87 -8.64 19.28
N ARG A 329 8.90 -7.82 19.03
CA ARG A 329 9.27 -7.43 17.66
C ARG A 329 9.75 -8.62 16.82
N ASP A 330 10.50 -9.56 17.42
CA ASP A 330 10.90 -10.79 16.74
C ASP A 330 9.67 -11.61 16.32
N GLN A 331 8.68 -11.78 17.22
CA GLN A 331 7.45 -12.50 16.91
C GLN A 331 6.65 -11.82 15.78
N GLU A 332 6.51 -10.48 15.81
CA GLU A 332 5.86 -9.74 14.73
C GLU A 332 6.55 -9.97 13.38
N LEU A 333 7.87 -9.83 13.34
CA LEU A 333 8.67 -10.02 12.13
C LEU A 333 8.60 -11.46 11.60
N GLN A 334 8.55 -12.46 12.50
CA GLN A 334 8.32 -13.85 12.14
C GLN A 334 6.96 -14.05 11.46
N HIS A 335 5.90 -13.39 11.96
CA HIS A 335 4.58 -13.44 11.35
C HIS A 335 4.55 -12.73 9.99
N GLU A 336 5.14 -11.54 9.89
CA GLU A 336 5.24 -10.82 8.62
C GLU A 336 5.99 -11.63 7.56
N PHE A 337 7.13 -12.21 7.93
CA PHE A 337 7.92 -13.06 7.05
C PHE A 337 7.13 -14.26 6.54
N ARG A 338 6.44 -14.99 7.44
CA ARG A 338 5.62 -16.15 7.04
C ARG A 338 4.48 -15.77 6.12
N ALA A 339 3.83 -14.63 6.35
CA ALA A 339 2.76 -14.13 5.49
C ALA A 339 3.28 -13.79 4.08
N LEU A 340 4.43 -13.11 3.99
CA LEU A 340 5.09 -12.81 2.71
C LEU A 340 5.56 -14.08 1.99
N LEU A 341 6.13 -15.04 2.72
CA LEU A 341 6.56 -16.32 2.16
C LEU A 341 5.38 -17.11 1.58
N SER A 342 4.26 -17.16 2.32
CA SER A 342 3.03 -17.80 1.83
C SER A 342 2.53 -17.14 0.55
N SER A 343 2.52 -15.79 0.50
CA SER A 343 2.13 -15.04 -0.69
C SER A 343 3.06 -15.31 -1.87
N TYR A 344 4.37 -15.39 -1.64
CA TYR A 344 5.37 -15.71 -2.66
C TYR A 344 5.14 -17.11 -3.23
N GLN A 345 4.92 -18.11 -2.39
CA GLN A 345 4.66 -19.51 -2.79
C GLN A 345 3.34 -19.64 -3.55
N GLN A 346 2.28 -18.96 -3.08
CA GLN A 346 0.99 -18.92 -3.78
C GLN A 346 1.15 -18.33 -5.18
N LEU A 347 1.86 -17.20 -5.31
CA LEU A 347 2.09 -16.55 -6.59
C LEU A 347 2.96 -17.41 -7.52
N ALA A 348 3.97 -18.11 -6.99
CA ALA A 348 4.78 -19.07 -7.76
C ALA A 348 3.93 -20.20 -8.37
N GLN A 349 2.96 -20.73 -7.61
CA GLN A 349 2.02 -21.72 -8.14
C GLN A 349 1.08 -21.11 -9.19
N GLN A 350 0.58 -19.89 -8.95
CA GLN A 350 -0.26 -19.18 -9.91
C GLN A 350 0.47 -18.95 -11.24
N ILE A 351 1.76 -18.60 -11.22
CA ILE A 351 2.57 -18.43 -12.42
C ILE A 351 2.66 -19.74 -13.21
N LYS A 352 2.87 -20.88 -12.54
CA LYS A 352 2.87 -22.21 -13.21
C LYS A 352 1.53 -22.45 -13.94
N PHE A 353 0.39 -22.13 -13.35
CA PHE A 353 -0.91 -22.23 -14.03
C PHE A 353 -1.08 -21.22 -15.17
N GLN A 354 -0.58 -20.00 -15.01
CA GLN A 354 -0.63 -18.98 -16.05
C GLN A 354 0.22 -19.36 -17.28
N HIS A 355 1.36 -20.00 -17.09
CA HIS A 355 2.15 -20.57 -18.19
C HIS A 355 1.35 -21.58 -19.01
N THR A 356 0.64 -22.51 -18.35
CA THR A 356 -0.22 -23.48 -19.04
C THR A 356 -1.35 -22.78 -19.82
N ARG A 357 -1.96 -21.72 -19.23
CA ARG A 357 -2.98 -20.90 -19.91
C ARG A 357 -2.42 -20.16 -21.12
N LEU A 358 -1.19 -19.64 -21.00
CA LEU A 358 -0.50 -18.94 -22.09
C LEU A 358 -0.23 -19.88 -23.27
N GLU A 359 0.27 -21.08 -23.01
CA GLU A 359 0.51 -22.09 -24.04
C GLU A 359 -0.80 -22.54 -24.70
N ALA A 360 -1.88 -22.72 -23.92
CA ALA A 360 -3.20 -23.02 -24.48
C ALA A 360 -3.73 -21.88 -25.36
N ALA A 361 -3.55 -20.63 -24.95
CA ALA A 361 -3.95 -19.46 -25.75
C ALA A 361 -3.12 -19.35 -27.03
N ARG A 362 -1.83 -19.65 -26.96
CA ARG A 362 -0.92 -19.69 -28.12
C ARG A 362 -1.34 -20.76 -29.14
N GLU A 363 -1.66 -21.97 -28.66
CA GLU A 363 -2.12 -23.04 -29.53
C GLU A 363 -3.49 -22.72 -30.16
N LEU A 364 -4.40 -22.14 -29.38
CA LEU A 364 -5.69 -21.66 -29.91
C LEU A 364 -5.49 -20.63 -31.05
N MET A 365 -4.57 -19.67 -30.87
CA MET A 365 -4.23 -18.73 -31.95
C MET A 365 -3.70 -19.46 -33.17
N ARG A 366 -2.82 -20.45 -32.99
CA ARG A 366 -2.25 -21.24 -34.09
C ARG A 366 -3.35 -22.00 -34.85
N GLU A 367 -4.23 -22.67 -34.14
CA GLU A 367 -5.38 -23.39 -34.76
C GLU A 367 -6.31 -22.44 -35.53
N ARG A 368 -6.63 -21.28 -34.94
CA ARG A 368 -7.48 -20.30 -35.61
C ARG A 368 -6.81 -19.68 -36.83
N ASN A 369 -5.50 -19.44 -36.78
CA ASN A 369 -4.70 -18.99 -37.93
C ASN A 369 -4.72 -20.00 -39.11
N LEU A 370 -4.62 -21.28 -38.81
CA LEU A 370 -4.73 -22.34 -39.85
C LEU A 370 -6.13 -22.34 -40.48
N ARG A 371 -7.18 -22.12 -39.69
CA ARG A 371 -8.56 -22.05 -40.22
C ARG A 371 -8.82 -20.81 -41.08
N LEU A 372 -8.15 -19.69 -40.85
CA LEU A 372 -8.19 -18.49 -41.71
C LEU A 372 -7.79 -18.82 -43.17
N GLN A 373 -6.92 -19.77 -43.36
CA GLN A 373 -6.40 -20.12 -44.70
C GLN A 373 -7.33 -21.05 -45.50
N VAL A 374 -8.33 -21.67 -44.83
CA VAL A 374 -9.12 -22.77 -45.38
C VAL A 374 -10.62 -22.51 -45.38
N ILE A 375 -11.12 -21.70 -44.46
CA ILE A 375 -12.58 -21.52 -44.17
C ILE A 375 -12.98 -20.07 -44.28
N ASP A 376 -14.02 -19.82 -45.07
CA ASP A 376 -14.74 -18.55 -45.13
C ASP A 376 -15.78 -18.44 -44.00
N GLY A 377 -16.18 -17.24 -43.60
CA GLY A 377 -17.16 -16.99 -42.57
C GLY A 377 -16.62 -16.22 -41.36
N ASP A 378 -16.88 -16.69 -40.13
CA ASP A 378 -16.51 -16.04 -38.86
C ASP A 378 -15.05 -16.33 -38.40
N ALA A 379 -14.22 -16.88 -39.30
CA ALA A 379 -12.86 -17.29 -38.97
C ALA A 379 -11.95 -16.13 -38.53
N ILE A 380 -12.13 -14.93 -39.11
CA ILE A 380 -11.37 -13.73 -38.76
C ILE A 380 -11.71 -13.25 -37.36
N GLU A 381 -13.01 -13.17 -37.03
CA GLU A 381 -13.48 -12.76 -35.72
C GLU A 381 -12.96 -13.69 -34.62
N LYS A 382 -13.09 -15.00 -34.83
CA LYS A 382 -12.57 -16.01 -33.89
C LYS A 382 -11.06 -15.97 -33.74
N TYR A 383 -10.36 -15.64 -34.82
CA TYR A 383 -8.92 -15.46 -34.75
C TYR A 383 -8.54 -14.22 -33.96
N LEU A 384 -9.18 -13.07 -34.20
CA LEU A 384 -8.95 -11.83 -33.46
C LEU A 384 -9.32 -11.96 -31.97
N GLN A 385 -10.39 -12.68 -31.65
CA GLN A 385 -10.71 -13.02 -30.25
C GLN A 385 -9.62 -13.87 -29.59
N ALA A 386 -9.07 -14.84 -30.31
CA ALA A 386 -7.95 -15.63 -29.79
C ALA A 386 -6.69 -14.79 -29.58
N VAL A 387 -6.39 -13.86 -30.52
CA VAL A 387 -5.28 -12.91 -30.41
C VAL A 387 -5.45 -12.00 -29.20
N ASN A 388 -6.63 -11.42 -29.01
CA ASN A 388 -6.92 -10.56 -27.87
C ASN A 388 -6.82 -11.34 -26.54
N THR A 389 -7.30 -12.57 -26.51
CA THR A 389 -7.18 -13.44 -25.34
C THR A 389 -5.72 -13.76 -25.01
N TYR A 390 -4.91 -14.09 -26.03
CA TYR A 390 -3.47 -14.32 -25.86
C TYR A 390 -2.77 -13.07 -25.33
N TYR A 391 -3.01 -11.90 -25.93
CA TYR A 391 -2.44 -10.63 -25.50
C TYR A 391 -2.70 -10.36 -24.02
N ARG A 392 -3.96 -10.50 -23.57
CA ARG A 392 -4.36 -10.29 -22.18
C ARG A 392 -3.65 -11.26 -21.22
N ILE A 393 -3.62 -12.57 -21.55
CA ILE A 393 -2.96 -13.56 -20.71
C ILE A 393 -1.44 -13.31 -20.66
N ALA A 394 -0.83 -12.83 -21.74
CA ALA A 394 0.59 -12.50 -21.77
C ALA A 394 0.93 -11.29 -20.88
N ILE A 395 0.07 -10.25 -20.85
CA ILE A 395 0.20 -9.13 -19.90
C ILE A 395 0.08 -9.63 -18.47
N GLU A 396 -0.99 -10.38 -18.12
CA GLU A 396 -1.21 -10.97 -16.79
C GLU A 396 0.01 -11.79 -16.32
N ASN A 397 0.68 -12.47 -17.23
CA ASN A 397 1.86 -13.27 -16.93
C ASN A 397 3.08 -12.40 -16.57
N ILE A 398 3.36 -11.35 -17.35
CA ILE A 398 4.44 -10.39 -17.05
C ILE A 398 4.20 -9.69 -15.70
N GLU A 399 2.96 -9.32 -15.41
CA GLU A 399 2.57 -8.72 -14.13
C GLU A 399 2.84 -9.67 -12.96
N ALA A 400 2.41 -10.92 -13.07
CA ALA A 400 2.61 -11.93 -12.04
C ALA A 400 4.09 -12.19 -11.76
N GLU A 401 4.92 -12.28 -12.81
CA GLU A 401 6.36 -12.41 -12.63
C GLU A 401 7.03 -11.19 -12.00
N SER A 402 6.57 -9.98 -12.34
CA SER A 402 7.03 -8.75 -11.71
C SER A 402 6.67 -8.72 -10.23
N GLU A 403 5.45 -9.10 -9.87
CA GLU A 403 5.02 -9.16 -8.48
C GLU A 403 5.74 -10.26 -7.69
N GLN A 404 6.02 -11.41 -8.28
CA GLN A 404 6.85 -12.44 -7.65
C GLN A 404 8.25 -11.91 -7.35
N TRP A 405 8.84 -11.19 -8.27
CA TRP A 405 10.15 -10.57 -8.06
C TRP A 405 10.13 -9.54 -6.94
N LYS A 406 9.13 -8.65 -6.91
CA LYS A 406 8.96 -7.69 -5.82
C LYS A 406 8.75 -8.37 -4.45
N LEU A 407 7.97 -9.43 -4.39
CA LEU A 407 7.81 -10.22 -3.16
C LEU A 407 9.13 -10.87 -2.73
N HIS A 408 9.93 -11.38 -3.67
CA HIS A 408 11.27 -11.90 -3.37
C HIS A 408 12.19 -10.80 -2.80
N ILE A 409 12.17 -9.60 -3.38
CA ILE A 409 12.91 -8.43 -2.85
C ILE A 409 12.47 -8.11 -1.41
N ARG A 410 11.17 -8.12 -1.13
CA ARG A 410 10.65 -7.90 0.22
C ARG A 410 11.06 -9.00 1.20
N LEU A 411 11.03 -10.27 0.80
CA LEU A 411 11.53 -11.38 1.64
C LEU A 411 13.01 -11.21 1.99
N ARG A 412 13.81 -10.71 1.08
CA ARG A 412 15.24 -10.41 1.31
C ARG A 412 15.47 -9.27 2.29
N GLN A 413 14.48 -8.47 2.64
CA GLN A 413 14.60 -7.54 3.76
C GLN A 413 14.73 -8.26 5.10
N PHE A 414 14.14 -9.44 5.24
CA PHE A 414 14.16 -10.22 6.48
C PHE A 414 15.38 -11.12 6.60
N VAL A 415 15.93 -11.60 5.48
CA VAL A 415 16.98 -12.64 5.47
C VAL A 415 18.03 -12.34 4.41
N SER A 416 19.27 -12.18 4.84
CA SER A 416 20.40 -11.95 3.92
C SER A 416 20.81 -13.19 3.11
N LEU A 417 20.59 -14.38 3.67
CA LEU A 417 21.00 -15.67 3.07
C LEU A 417 20.22 -16.07 1.82
N LEU A 418 19.08 -15.45 1.52
CA LEU A 418 18.33 -15.68 0.28
C LEU A 418 19.08 -15.22 -0.99
N GLU A 419 20.19 -14.52 -0.85
CA GLU A 419 21.06 -14.14 -1.99
C GLU A 419 21.80 -15.33 -2.61
N ALA A 420 22.02 -16.41 -1.86
CA ALA A 420 22.88 -17.52 -2.26
C ALA A 420 22.15 -18.68 -2.98
N ALA A 421 20.83 -18.71 -3.01
CA ALA A 421 20.02 -19.84 -3.49
C ALA A 421 19.67 -19.81 -4.99
N ALA A 422 20.19 -18.85 -5.74
CA ALA A 422 19.87 -18.67 -7.17
C ALA A 422 20.58 -19.67 -8.08
N ARG A 423 20.32 -20.98 -7.96
CA ARG A 423 20.94 -21.99 -8.83
C ARG A 423 19.99 -22.94 -9.57
N ASN A 424 18.68 -22.86 -9.35
CA ASN A 424 17.70 -23.65 -10.12
C ASN A 424 16.69 -22.73 -10.78
N SER A 425 16.92 -22.41 -12.02
CA SER A 425 16.18 -21.44 -12.80
C SER A 425 14.98 -22.05 -13.51
N HIS A 426 13.84 -21.37 -13.42
CA HIS A 426 12.84 -21.45 -14.49
C HIS A 426 13.25 -20.50 -15.63
N PRO A 427 13.09 -20.91 -16.89
CA PRO A 427 13.48 -20.08 -18.01
C PRO A 427 12.72 -18.74 -18.00
N GLU A 428 13.48 -17.65 -18.15
CA GLU A 428 12.93 -16.31 -18.33
C GLU A 428 11.92 -16.31 -19.48
N ILE A 429 10.74 -15.68 -19.29
CA ILE A 429 9.83 -15.42 -20.39
C ILE A 429 10.54 -14.59 -21.44
N ASN A 430 10.85 -15.20 -22.56
CA ASN A 430 11.41 -14.50 -23.70
C ASN A 430 10.30 -13.66 -24.37
N VAL A 431 10.30 -12.36 -24.12
CA VAL A 431 9.28 -11.43 -24.69
C VAL A 431 9.26 -11.49 -26.22
N ASN A 432 10.39 -11.78 -26.86
CA ASN A 432 10.40 -11.99 -28.30
C ASN A 432 9.59 -13.23 -28.69
N GLU A 433 9.56 -14.27 -27.86
CA GLU A 433 8.67 -15.42 -28.04
C GLU A 433 7.22 -15.08 -27.79
N LEU A 434 6.93 -14.22 -26.80
CA LEU A 434 5.58 -13.69 -26.56
C LEU A 434 5.11 -12.80 -27.71
N MET A 435 5.97 -11.99 -28.30
CA MET A 435 5.62 -11.10 -29.43
C MET A 435 5.47 -11.86 -30.74
N ARG A 436 6.20 -12.97 -30.93
CA ARG A 436 6.20 -13.72 -32.20
C ARG A 436 4.80 -14.12 -32.70
N PRO A 437 3.89 -14.68 -31.85
CA PRO A 437 2.52 -14.99 -32.27
C PRO A 437 1.74 -13.75 -32.73
N LEU A 438 1.89 -12.60 -32.08
CA LEU A 438 1.22 -11.35 -32.46
C LEU A 438 1.79 -10.79 -33.78
N GLN A 439 3.10 -10.88 -34.00
CA GLN A 439 3.73 -10.48 -35.25
C GLN A 439 3.30 -11.39 -36.41
N GLN A 440 3.19 -12.69 -36.19
CA GLN A 440 2.67 -13.65 -37.16
C GLN A 440 1.20 -13.37 -37.47
N ALA A 441 0.39 -12.99 -36.45
CA ALA A 441 -1.00 -12.60 -36.63
C ALA A 441 -1.12 -11.37 -37.56
N ALA A 442 -0.30 -10.35 -37.37
CA ALA A 442 -0.30 -9.16 -38.22
C ALA A 442 0.04 -9.51 -39.69
N LEU A 443 1.02 -10.37 -39.89
CA LEU A 443 1.40 -10.82 -41.26
C LEU A 443 0.31 -11.69 -41.93
N SER A 444 -0.34 -12.57 -41.17
CA SER A 444 -1.41 -13.45 -41.67
C SER A 444 -2.65 -12.65 -42.09
N LEU A 445 -3.01 -11.65 -41.35
CA LEU A 445 -4.15 -10.78 -41.65
C LEU A 445 -3.87 -9.81 -42.83
N ALA A 446 -2.64 -9.31 -42.95
CA ALA A 446 -2.22 -8.48 -44.08
C ALA A 446 -2.14 -9.26 -45.41
N GLY A 447 -1.86 -10.56 -45.36
CA GLY A 447 -1.75 -11.45 -46.55
C GLY A 447 -3.10 -12.02 -47.03
N GLY A 448 -4.14 -12.08 -46.14
CA GLY A 448 -5.42 -12.73 -46.43
C GLY A 448 -6.48 -11.84 -47.11
N GLY A 449 -6.15 -10.59 -47.46
CA GLY A 449 -7.10 -9.60 -47.97
C GLY A 449 -7.53 -9.73 -49.43
N LYS A 450 -7.37 -10.88 -50.11
CA LYS A 450 -7.83 -11.09 -51.49
C LYS A 450 -8.89 -12.18 -51.59
N GLN A 451 -10.11 -11.69 -51.89
CA GLN A 451 -11.30 -12.36 -52.44
C GLN A 451 -12.08 -13.39 -51.61
N ALA A 452 -13.30 -12.98 -51.24
CA ALA A 452 -14.52 -13.75 -51.46
C ALA A 452 -15.76 -12.87 -51.32
N THR A 453 -16.59 -12.89 -52.30
CA THR A 453 -17.93 -12.23 -52.36
C THR A 453 -18.98 -12.99 -51.54
N PRO A 454 -19.85 -12.33 -50.79
CA PRO A 454 -20.68 -12.99 -49.78
C PRO A 454 -22.02 -13.50 -50.29
N LYS A 455 -22.46 -14.64 -49.79
CA LYS A 455 -23.85 -15.11 -49.81
C LYS A 455 -24.59 -14.70 -48.51
N ARG A 456 -25.73 -14.07 -48.71
CA ARG A 456 -26.63 -13.56 -47.67
C ARG A 456 -27.23 -14.72 -46.81
N VAL A 457 -27.17 -14.60 -45.52
CA VAL A 457 -27.88 -15.49 -44.58
C VAL A 457 -28.82 -14.66 -43.72
N HIS A 458 -30.03 -15.14 -43.57
CA HIS A 458 -31.17 -14.51 -42.89
C HIS A 458 -30.94 -14.32 -41.38
N GLN A 459 -31.40 -13.19 -40.87
CA GLN A 459 -31.49 -12.87 -39.45
C GLN A 459 -32.62 -13.66 -38.77
N PRO A 460 -32.44 -14.10 -37.54
CA PRO A 460 -33.54 -14.42 -36.65
C PRO A 460 -33.92 -13.20 -35.79
N ALA A 461 -35.23 -13.08 -35.61
CA ALA A 461 -35.87 -11.96 -34.94
C ALA A 461 -35.51 -11.80 -33.47
N SER A 462 -35.44 -10.53 -33.03
CA SER A 462 -35.27 -10.12 -31.68
C SER A 462 -36.42 -10.53 -30.76
N ALA A 463 -36.16 -11.34 -29.76
CA ALA A 463 -37.10 -11.62 -28.69
C ALA A 463 -36.94 -10.56 -27.58
N ASN A 464 -37.95 -9.69 -27.50
CA ASN A 464 -38.15 -8.80 -26.34
C ASN A 464 -38.54 -9.67 -25.11
N THR A 465 -37.69 -9.74 -24.11
CA THR A 465 -38.05 -10.36 -22.84
C THR A 465 -37.78 -9.36 -21.72
N GLN A 466 -38.87 -8.85 -21.16
CA GLN A 466 -38.88 -7.96 -19.99
C GLN A 466 -38.35 -8.68 -18.77
N VAL A 467 -37.46 -7.99 -18.03
CA VAL A 467 -37.01 -8.37 -16.68
C VAL A 467 -38.21 -8.22 -15.73
N SER A 468 -38.50 -9.20 -14.90
CA SER A 468 -39.62 -9.13 -13.95
C SER A 468 -39.40 -7.97 -12.97
N ALA A 469 -40.30 -6.98 -13.01
CA ALA A 469 -40.29 -5.81 -12.14
C ALA A 469 -40.31 -6.21 -10.67
N GLY A 470 -39.36 -5.74 -9.85
CA GLY A 470 -39.40 -5.84 -8.40
C GLY A 470 -38.14 -6.36 -7.69
N ARG A 471 -37.17 -6.93 -8.43
CA ARG A 471 -35.92 -7.44 -7.83
C ARG A 471 -34.67 -6.58 -7.98
N LEU A 472 -34.80 -5.34 -8.48
CA LEU A 472 -33.70 -4.41 -8.65
C LEU A 472 -33.81 -3.29 -7.62
N ALA A 473 -32.69 -2.96 -6.99
CA ALA A 473 -32.54 -1.80 -6.09
C ALA A 473 -31.43 -0.88 -6.59
N ALA A 474 -31.35 0.35 -6.08
CA ALA A 474 -30.28 1.28 -6.41
C ALA A 474 -29.85 2.11 -5.19
N TYR A 475 -28.54 2.31 -5.04
CA TYR A 475 -27.99 3.32 -4.12
C TYR A 475 -28.22 4.71 -4.71
N VAL A 476 -28.61 5.66 -3.85
CA VAL A 476 -28.86 7.06 -4.20
C VAL A 476 -28.06 7.94 -3.28
N TRP A 477 -26.92 8.41 -3.76
CA TRP A 477 -26.04 9.25 -2.98
C TRP A 477 -26.49 10.71 -2.95
N ASN A 478 -27.10 11.19 -4.03
CA ASN A 478 -27.67 12.55 -4.12
C ASN A 478 -29.20 12.49 -4.11
N SER A 479 -29.77 12.47 -2.92
CA SER A 479 -31.22 12.38 -2.74
C SER A 479 -31.97 13.63 -3.18
N ASP A 480 -31.37 14.84 -3.14
CA ASP A 480 -32.00 16.07 -3.62
C ASP A 480 -32.23 16.00 -5.14
N GLN A 481 -31.22 15.51 -5.88
CA GLN A 481 -31.37 15.32 -7.31
C GLN A 481 -32.53 14.34 -7.63
N LEU A 482 -32.58 13.21 -6.93
CA LEU A 482 -33.68 12.24 -7.09
C LEU A 482 -35.04 12.86 -6.76
N MET A 483 -35.17 13.53 -5.60
CA MET A 483 -36.44 14.09 -5.13
C MET A 483 -36.90 15.33 -5.93
N ALA A 484 -35.99 16.02 -6.62
CA ALA A 484 -36.27 17.20 -7.43
C ALA A 484 -36.61 16.85 -8.89
N GLN A 485 -36.41 15.61 -9.34
CA GLN A 485 -36.66 15.24 -10.74
C GLN A 485 -38.14 15.34 -11.12
N PRO A 486 -38.50 16.20 -12.07
CA PRO A 486 -39.84 16.21 -12.64
C PRO A 486 -40.12 14.89 -13.34
N GLY A 487 -41.32 14.32 -13.14
CA GLY A 487 -41.71 13.09 -13.81
C GLY A 487 -40.87 11.86 -13.45
N LEU A 488 -40.18 11.86 -12.25
CA LEU A 488 -39.35 10.74 -11.80
C LEU A 488 -40.06 9.39 -11.95
N TRP A 489 -41.29 9.33 -11.50
CA TRP A 489 -42.04 8.09 -11.42
C TRP A 489 -42.56 7.58 -12.78
N GLU A 490 -42.56 8.41 -13.81
CA GLU A 490 -42.91 8.08 -15.19
C GLU A 490 -41.70 7.61 -16.02
N LYS A 491 -40.51 7.73 -15.51
CA LYS A 491 -39.30 7.26 -16.20
C LYS A 491 -39.29 5.74 -16.29
N LYS A 492 -39.02 5.20 -17.49
CA LYS A 492 -38.96 3.76 -17.76
C LYS A 492 -37.95 3.06 -16.84
N GLN A 493 -36.80 3.69 -16.56
CA GLN A 493 -35.77 3.16 -15.70
C GLN A 493 -36.24 2.99 -14.26
N VAL A 494 -37.04 3.93 -13.75
CA VAL A 494 -37.61 3.89 -12.39
C VAL A 494 -38.64 2.75 -12.29
N ALA A 495 -39.33 2.40 -13.37
CA ALA A 495 -40.29 1.30 -13.35
C ALA A 495 -39.65 -0.01 -12.92
N GLU A 496 -38.40 -0.27 -13.30
CA GLU A 496 -37.69 -1.50 -13.02
C GLU A 496 -37.08 -1.55 -11.61
N ILE A 497 -36.85 -0.39 -10.98
CA ILE A 497 -36.31 -0.29 -9.62
C ILE A 497 -37.45 -0.52 -8.61
N GLY A 498 -37.31 -1.53 -7.79
CA GLY A 498 -38.28 -1.84 -6.71
C GLY A 498 -37.93 -1.21 -5.38
N ARG A 499 -36.64 -0.85 -5.16
CA ARG A 499 -36.12 -0.35 -3.89
C ARG A 499 -35.03 0.71 -4.11
N PHE A 500 -35.10 1.81 -3.38
CA PHE A 500 -34.10 2.86 -3.35
C PHE A 500 -33.44 2.94 -1.98
N LEU A 501 -32.12 2.91 -1.93
CA LEU A 501 -31.30 3.10 -0.73
C LEU A 501 -30.82 4.56 -0.77
N VAL A 502 -31.46 5.42 0.02
CA VAL A 502 -31.34 6.88 -0.13
C VAL A 502 -30.47 7.46 0.98
N SER A 503 -29.33 8.03 0.60
CA SER A 503 -28.48 8.80 1.50
C SER A 503 -29.00 10.23 1.69
N LEU A 504 -28.93 10.71 2.93
CA LEU A 504 -29.28 12.09 3.30
C LEU A 504 -28.03 12.78 3.86
N ASP A 505 -27.71 13.96 3.34
CA ASP A 505 -26.64 14.78 3.91
C ASP A 505 -27.03 15.43 5.26
N ALA A 506 -26.09 16.06 5.95
CA ALA A 506 -26.31 16.68 7.26
C ALA A 506 -27.41 17.76 7.25
N GLN A 507 -27.51 18.54 6.17
CA GLN A 507 -28.53 19.58 5.99
C GLN A 507 -29.91 18.96 5.75
N GLN A 508 -29.97 17.93 4.91
CA GLN A 508 -31.20 17.19 4.65
C GLN A 508 -31.73 16.49 5.89
N ILE A 509 -30.86 15.89 6.69
CA ILE A 509 -31.21 15.27 7.98
C ILE A 509 -31.76 16.32 8.95
N SER A 510 -31.13 17.50 9.01
CA SER A 510 -31.59 18.59 9.83
C SER A 510 -32.97 19.11 9.37
N THR A 511 -33.14 19.28 8.06
CA THR A 511 -34.42 19.72 7.45
C THR A 511 -35.49 18.63 7.58
N ALA A 512 -35.18 17.37 7.37
CA ALA A 512 -36.11 16.26 7.53
C ALA A 512 -36.65 16.13 8.98
N ALA A 513 -35.78 16.36 9.96
CA ALA A 513 -36.20 16.37 11.37
C ALA A 513 -37.06 17.56 11.74
N ALA A 514 -36.77 18.74 11.16
CA ALA A 514 -37.51 19.99 11.49
C ALA A 514 -38.79 20.15 10.64
N LYS A 515 -38.73 19.83 9.35
CA LYS A 515 -39.80 20.00 8.36
C LYS A 515 -39.94 18.78 7.45
N PRO A 516 -40.46 17.66 7.94
CA PRO A 516 -40.43 16.38 7.23
C PRO A 516 -41.38 16.27 6.00
N ALA A 517 -42.15 17.30 5.70
CA ALA A 517 -43.25 17.23 4.72
C ALA A 517 -42.80 16.78 3.33
N ARG A 518 -41.67 17.34 2.83
CA ARG A 518 -41.14 16.99 1.49
C ARG A 518 -40.72 15.52 1.42
N LEU A 519 -39.95 15.05 2.40
CA LEU A 519 -39.48 13.68 2.47
C LEU A 519 -40.66 12.71 2.69
N LYS A 520 -41.59 13.02 3.61
CA LYS A 520 -42.80 12.22 3.82
C LYS A 520 -43.65 12.11 2.57
N LYS A 521 -43.78 13.18 1.79
CA LYS A 521 -44.48 13.16 0.50
C LYS A 521 -43.76 12.20 -0.49
N PHE A 522 -42.47 12.32 -0.62
CA PHE A 522 -41.66 11.44 -1.49
C PHE A 522 -41.86 9.96 -1.11
N LEU A 523 -41.71 9.61 0.17
CA LEU A 523 -41.92 8.25 0.68
C LEU A 523 -43.36 7.73 0.42
N THR A 524 -44.35 8.61 0.59
CA THR A 524 -45.77 8.25 0.31
C THR A 524 -46.01 8.00 -1.17
N ASP A 525 -45.40 8.83 -2.04
CA ASP A 525 -45.55 8.69 -3.50
C ASP A 525 -44.80 7.45 -4.01
N ALA A 526 -43.65 7.11 -3.42
CA ALA A 526 -42.93 5.87 -3.70
C ALA A 526 -43.76 4.64 -3.35
N ARG A 527 -44.33 4.60 -2.13
CA ARG A 527 -45.18 3.47 -1.67
C ARG A 527 -46.43 3.28 -2.50
N ARG A 528 -47.12 4.35 -2.93
CA ARG A 528 -48.28 4.27 -3.82
C ARG A 528 -47.96 3.58 -5.14
N ARG A 529 -46.67 3.58 -5.53
CA ARG A 529 -46.16 2.94 -6.75
C ARG A 529 -45.48 1.59 -6.49
N GLY A 530 -45.65 1.05 -5.28
CA GLY A 530 -45.06 -0.23 -4.88
C GLY A 530 -43.54 -0.21 -4.73
N LYS A 531 -42.92 0.99 -4.56
CA LYS A 531 -41.50 1.15 -4.37
C LYS A 531 -41.15 1.25 -2.88
N LYS A 532 -40.07 0.61 -2.45
CA LYS A 532 -39.51 0.73 -1.12
C LYS A 532 -38.42 1.82 -1.08
N VAL A 533 -38.34 2.54 0.03
CA VAL A 533 -37.29 3.53 0.24
C VAL A 533 -36.66 3.28 1.60
N GLU A 534 -35.41 2.94 1.62
CA GLU A 534 -34.61 2.71 2.83
C GLU A 534 -33.66 3.88 3.06
N LEU A 535 -33.42 4.23 4.32
CA LEU A 535 -32.43 5.22 4.71
C LEU A 535 -31.04 4.60 4.58
N LEU A 536 -30.15 5.21 3.78
CA LEU A 536 -28.75 4.80 3.62
C LEU A 536 -27.86 5.67 4.49
N LEU A 537 -27.08 5.05 5.37
CA LEU A 537 -26.12 5.74 6.25
C LEU A 537 -24.75 5.06 6.15
N GLY A 538 -23.72 5.81 5.80
CA GLY A 538 -22.36 5.30 5.62
C GLY A 538 -21.30 6.33 6.01
N ASP A 539 -20.44 5.97 6.98
CA ASP A 539 -19.25 6.70 7.37
C ASP A 539 -18.33 5.73 8.14
N PRO A 540 -17.11 5.44 7.65
CA PRO A 540 -16.20 4.50 8.29
C PRO A 540 -15.84 4.87 9.73
N ASP A 541 -15.84 6.15 10.09
CA ASP A 541 -15.51 6.61 11.44
C ASP A 541 -16.52 6.17 12.50
N TRP A 542 -17.74 5.80 12.11
CA TRP A 542 -18.78 5.39 13.06
C TRP A 542 -18.53 4.05 13.75
N ILE A 543 -17.58 3.26 13.30
CA ILE A 543 -17.16 2.07 14.04
C ILE A 543 -16.40 2.45 15.32
N LEU A 544 -15.75 3.61 15.36
CA LEU A 544 -15.00 4.06 16.52
C LEU A 544 -15.95 4.36 17.70
N PRO A 545 -15.66 3.87 18.91
CA PRO A 545 -16.50 4.13 20.10
C PRO A 545 -16.81 5.60 20.34
N ALA A 546 -15.84 6.49 20.08
CA ALA A 546 -15.98 7.94 20.24
C ALA A 546 -16.91 8.58 19.20
N GLN A 547 -17.07 7.99 18.01
CA GLN A 547 -17.87 8.53 16.91
C GLN A 547 -19.22 7.83 16.74
N ARG A 548 -19.35 6.60 17.21
CA ARG A 548 -20.57 5.77 17.15
C ARG A 548 -21.81 6.49 17.67
N GLY A 549 -21.64 7.29 18.71
CA GLY A 549 -22.71 8.11 19.28
C GLY A 549 -23.39 9.06 18.28
N LYS A 550 -22.66 9.53 17.26
CA LYS A 550 -23.23 10.39 16.20
C LYS A 550 -24.23 9.61 15.35
N LEU A 551 -23.89 8.39 14.91
CA LEU A 551 -24.78 7.51 14.16
C LEU A 551 -26.06 7.22 14.96
N LEU A 552 -25.92 6.86 16.25
CA LEU A 552 -27.08 6.59 17.11
C LEU A 552 -28.00 7.82 17.27
N GLN A 553 -27.43 9.01 17.34
CA GLN A 553 -28.21 10.26 17.38
C GLN A 553 -28.93 10.53 16.04
N LEU A 554 -28.31 10.24 14.89
CA LEU A 554 -28.94 10.38 13.58
C LEU A 554 -30.15 9.45 13.45
N VAL A 555 -30.01 8.17 13.84
CA VAL A 555 -31.10 7.21 13.83
C VAL A 555 -32.26 7.66 14.72
N LYS A 556 -31.96 8.10 15.94
CA LYS A 556 -32.99 8.65 16.85
C LYS A 556 -33.68 9.91 16.31
N LYS A 557 -32.93 10.81 15.67
CA LYS A 557 -33.44 12.07 15.10
C LYS A 557 -34.43 11.83 13.96
N LEU A 558 -34.25 10.76 13.20
CA LEU A 558 -35.09 10.42 12.04
C LEU A 558 -36.22 9.42 12.40
N ASN A 559 -36.32 8.96 13.64
CA ASN A 559 -37.29 7.93 14.06
C ASN A 559 -38.75 8.24 13.69
N GLY A 560 -39.14 9.51 13.58
CA GLY A 560 -40.50 9.94 13.15
C GLY A 560 -40.76 9.88 11.64
N ILE A 561 -39.83 9.35 10.84
CA ILE A 561 -39.95 9.24 9.39
C ILE A 561 -40.12 7.77 9.02
N ASN A 562 -41.15 7.47 8.26
CA ASN A 562 -41.48 6.09 7.90
C ASN A 562 -40.66 5.64 6.69
N PHE A 563 -39.39 5.32 6.87
CA PHE A 563 -38.62 4.56 5.88
C PHE A 563 -39.06 3.08 5.89
N ASP A 564 -38.76 2.36 4.82
CA ASP A 564 -39.08 0.93 4.73
C ASP A 564 -37.93 0.06 5.30
N GLY A 565 -36.74 0.67 5.57
CA GLY A 565 -35.58 0.04 6.16
C GLY A 565 -34.48 1.07 6.49
N LEU A 566 -33.48 0.63 7.22
CA LEU A 566 -32.21 1.31 7.44
C LEU A 566 -31.10 0.45 6.85
N HIS A 567 -30.33 1.00 5.91
CA HIS A 567 -29.21 0.34 5.32
C HIS A 567 -27.90 0.99 5.75
N LEU A 568 -27.00 0.22 6.33
CA LEU A 568 -25.67 0.66 6.75
C LEU A 568 -24.65 0.36 5.66
N ASP A 569 -23.90 1.36 5.24
CA ASP A 569 -22.80 1.22 4.29
C ASP A 569 -21.49 1.70 4.93
N ILE A 570 -21.09 0.97 5.97
CA ILE A 570 -19.91 1.29 6.78
C ILE A 570 -18.78 0.36 6.38
N GLU A 571 -17.76 0.92 5.73
CA GLU A 571 -16.61 0.18 5.23
C GLU A 571 -15.42 0.30 6.19
N PRO A 572 -15.16 -0.70 7.06
CA PRO A 572 -14.12 -0.60 8.08
C PRO A 572 -12.70 -0.51 7.50
N ASP A 573 -12.52 -0.91 6.23
CA ASP A 573 -11.22 -0.83 5.55
C ASP A 573 -10.85 0.59 5.13
N GLN A 574 -11.83 1.48 4.98
CA GLN A 574 -11.62 2.90 4.67
C GLN A 574 -11.28 3.74 5.91
N LEU A 575 -11.37 3.16 7.10
CA LEU A 575 -11.06 3.87 8.34
C LEU A 575 -9.58 4.27 8.40
N VAL A 576 -9.32 5.56 8.57
CA VAL A 576 -7.98 6.11 8.81
C VAL A 576 -7.72 6.13 10.32
N ALA A 577 -7.49 4.98 10.93
CA ALA A 577 -7.15 4.84 12.34
C ALA A 577 -6.22 3.64 12.55
N ASP A 578 -5.41 3.70 13.61
CA ASP A 578 -4.48 2.62 13.98
C ASP A 578 -5.22 1.51 14.76
N LEU A 579 -6.08 0.80 14.02
CA LEU A 579 -6.80 -0.38 14.51
C LEU A 579 -6.47 -1.58 13.63
N SER A 580 -6.22 -2.73 14.26
CA SER A 580 -6.05 -3.98 13.52
C SER A 580 -7.32 -4.33 12.71
N ALA A 581 -7.17 -5.04 11.60
CA ALA A 581 -8.32 -5.45 10.77
C ALA A 581 -9.36 -6.24 11.56
N LYS A 582 -8.93 -7.08 12.51
CA LYS A 582 -9.81 -7.81 13.43
C LYS A 582 -10.61 -6.86 14.32
N ALA A 583 -9.93 -5.91 14.97
CA ALA A 583 -10.58 -4.92 15.85
C ALA A 583 -11.58 -4.06 15.07
N ARG A 584 -11.28 -3.66 13.83
CA ARG A 584 -12.22 -2.93 12.96
C ARG A 584 -13.50 -3.73 12.71
N LEU A 585 -13.37 -5.02 12.49
CA LEU A 585 -14.53 -5.90 12.25
C LEU A 585 -15.35 -6.10 13.53
N GLU A 586 -14.71 -6.30 14.68
CA GLU A 586 -15.37 -6.40 15.98
C GLU A 586 -16.13 -5.10 16.33
N GLU A 587 -15.52 -3.94 16.07
CA GLU A 587 -16.14 -2.63 16.28
C GLU A 587 -17.30 -2.35 15.30
N LEU A 588 -17.21 -2.84 14.05
CA LEU A 588 -18.32 -2.81 13.11
C LEU A 588 -19.52 -3.61 13.66
N ILE A 589 -19.29 -4.86 14.11
CA ILE A 589 -20.33 -5.73 14.66
C ILE A 589 -20.97 -5.09 15.88
N GLU A 590 -20.18 -4.48 16.76
CA GLU A 590 -20.68 -3.77 17.93
C GLU A 590 -21.50 -2.51 17.55
N THR A 591 -21.06 -1.77 16.52
CA THR A 591 -21.82 -0.64 15.98
C THR A 591 -23.17 -1.08 15.46
N VAL A 592 -23.20 -2.16 14.67
CA VAL A 592 -24.44 -2.74 14.15
C VAL A 592 -25.36 -3.19 15.28
N ARG A 593 -24.83 -3.83 16.33
CA ARG A 593 -25.61 -4.22 17.51
C ARG A 593 -26.33 -3.04 18.15
N GLN A 594 -25.60 -1.91 18.36
CA GLN A 594 -26.18 -0.73 18.98
C GLN A 594 -27.21 -0.04 18.09
N VAL A 595 -26.96 0.03 16.79
CA VAL A 595 -27.92 0.58 15.82
C VAL A 595 -29.17 -0.26 15.75
N SER A 596 -29.07 -1.57 15.64
CA SER A 596 -30.20 -2.50 15.57
C SER A 596 -31.09 -2.42 16.83
N ALA A 597 -30.48 -2.19 18.00
CA ALA A 597 -31.20 -2.07 19.26
C ALA A 597 -32.10 -0.82 19.35
N ILE A 598 -31.81 0.23 18.58
CA ILE A 598 -32.54 1.52 18.63
C ILE A 598 -33.31 1.84 17.34
N SER A 599 -33.01 1.13 16.25
CA SER A 599 -33.63 1.38 14.94
C SER A 599 -35.10 0.99 14.96
N PRO A 600 -36.03 1.89 14.53
CA PRO A 600 -37.43 1.54 14.35
C PRO A 600 -37.67 0.80 13.03
N TRP A 601 -36.66 0.68 12.17
CA TRP A 601 -36.73 0.05 10.85
C TRP A 601 -35.89 -1.24 10.82
N PRO A 602 -36.26 -2.17 9.95
CA PRO A 602 -35.38 -3.31 9.62
C PRO A 602 -33.98 -2.84 9.21
N VAL A 603 -32.93 -3.50 9.72
CA VAL A 603 -31.55 -3.11 9.45
C VAL A 603 -30.95 -4.05 8.42
N GLY A 604 -30.41 -3.46 7.34
CA GLY A 604 -29.54 -4.10 6.36
C GLY A 604 -28.13 -3.50 6.42
N ILE A 605 -27.17 -4.19 5.84
CA ILE A 605 -25.78 -3.73 5.78
C ILE A 605 -25.11 -4.14 4.48
N SER A 606 -24.29 -3.23 3.91
CA SER A 606 -23.34 -3.54 2.84
C SER A 606 -22.06 -4.10 3.43
N ILE A 607 -21.53 -5.20 2.85
CA ILE A 607 -20.23 -5.74 3.24
C ILE A 607 -19.42 -6.16 2.02
N HIS A 608 -18.09 -6.08 2.14
CA HIS A 608 -17.18 -6.61 1.12
C HIS A 608 -17.17 -8.15 1.15
N PRO A 609 -17.10 -8.86 -0.02
CA PRO A 609 -17.15 -10.33 -0.10
C PRO A 609 -16.03 -11.02 0.70
N ARG A 610 -14.89 -10.35 0.96
CA ARG A 610 -13.81 -10.91 1.80
C ARG A 610 -14.26 -11.31 3.20
N TYR A 611 -15.26 -10.64 3.78
CA TYR A 611 -15.78 -10.95 5.11
C TYR A 611 -16.70 -12.17 5.14
N LEU A 612 -16.98 -12.77 3.98
CA LEU A 612 -17.74 -14.01 3.86
C LEU A 612 -16.86 -15.28 3.94
N THR A 613 -15.52 -15.11 3.94
CA THR A 613 -14.54 -16.20 4.03
C THR A 613 -13.90 -16.24 5.41
N ALA A 614 -13.69 -17.43 5.98
CA ALA A 614 -13.09 -17.61 7.29
C ALA A 614 -11.66 -17.02 7.38
N ALA A 615 -10.87 -17.18 6.31
CA ALA A 615 -9.49 -16.69 6.26
C ALA A 615 -9.36 -15.17 6.40
N SER A 616 -10.34 -14.40 5.87
CA SER A 616 -10.30 -12.94 5.89
C SER A 616 -11.13 -12.33 7.01
N SER A 617 -11.92 -13.14 7.72
CA SER A 617 -12.79 -12.73 8.84
C SER A 617 -12.22 -13.10 10.21
N PHE A 618 -10.96 -13.52 10.28
CA PHE A 618 -10.28 -13.90 11.53
C PHE A 618 -11.04 -15.00 12.30
N ASP A 619 -11.55 -16.01 11.57
CA ASP A 619 -12.36 -17.12 12.07
C ASP A 619 -13.73 -16.71 12.65
N LEU A 620 -14.16 -15.46 12.47
CA LEU A 620 -15.50 -15.02 12.80
C LEU A 620 -16.48 -15.42 11.68
N CYS A 621 -17.61 -15.99 12.05
CA CYS A 621 -18.73 -16.11 11.13
C CYS A 621 -19.46 -14.77 11.04
N VAL A 622 -19.00 -13.85 10.16
CA VAL A 622 -19.57 -12.50 10.05
C VAL A 622 -21.08 -12.51 9.76
N PRO A 623 -21.61 -13.31 8.83
CA PRO A 623 -23.07 -13.42 8.64
C PRO A 623 -23.79 -13.89 9.91
N CYS A 624 -23.21 -14.84 10.68
CA CYS A 624 -23.80 -15.31 11.93
C CYS A 624 -23.87 -14.20 12.98
N GLU A 625 -22.77 -13.45 13.15
CA GLU A 625 -22.69 -12.34 14.10
C GLU A 625 -23.65 -11.22 13.73
N LEU A 626 -23.67 -10.79 12.48
CA LEU A 626 -24.57 -9.74 12.01
C LEU A 626 -26.05 -10.14 12.22
N LYS A 627 -26.40 -11.39 11.90
CA LYS A 627 -27.75 -11.91 12.16
C LYS A 627 -28.08 -11.88 13.66
N ALA A 628 -27.18 -12.38 14.51
CA ALA A 628 -27.36 -12.36 15.97
C ALA A 628 -27.52 -10.95 16.56
N LYS A 629 -27.01 -9.92 15.85
CA LYS A 629 -27.18 -8.50 16.23
C LYS A 629 -28.39 -7.83 15.55
N GLY A 630 -29.26 -8.58 14.88
CA GLY A 630 -30.54 -8.08 14.36
C GLY A 630 -30.53 -7.63 12.90
N VAL A 631 -29.44 -7.87 12.15
CA VAL A 631 -29.41 -7.63 10.71
C VAL A 631 -30.34 -8.59 9.99
N GLN A 632 -31.17 -8.07 9.08
CA GLN A 632 -32.11 -8.84 8.30
C GLN A 632 -31.62 -9.14 6.88
N GLU A 633 -30.80 -8.23 6.32
CA GLU A 633 -30.26 -8.37 4.96
C GLU A 633 -28.79 -7.96 4.91
N ILE A 634 -28.00 -8.75 4.19
CA ILE A 634 -26.63 -8.41 3.84
C ILE A 634 -26.56 -8.15 2.33
N THR A 635 -26.15 -6.93 1.95
CA THR A 635 -25.80 -6.60 0.56
C THR A 635 -24.33 -6.86 0.36
N VAL A 636 -24.00 -7.78 -0.51
CA VAL A 636 -22.59 -8.12 -0.80
C VAL A 636 -22.08 -7.24 -1.93
N MET A 637 -21.11 -6.40 -1.66
CA MET A 637 -20.47 -5.53 -2.66
C MET A 637 -19.41 -6.32 -3.44
N TYR A 638 -19.88 -7.24 -4.30
CA TYR A 638 -18.97 -8.02 -5.14
C TYR A 638 -18.93 -7.43 -6.55
N TYR A 639 -18.19 -6.35 -6.70
CA TYR A 639 -18.05 -5.65 -7.98
C TYR A 639 -17.19 -6.49 -8.93
N SER A 640 -17.85 -7.17 -9.85
CA SER A 640 -17.23 -7.98 -10.90
C SER A 640 -18.13 -8.07 -12.12
N THR A 641 -17.55 -7.95 -13.30
CA THR A 641 -18.28 -8.14 -14.56
C THR A 641 -18.30 -9.60 -15.04
N ASN A 642 -17.85 -10.54 -14.18
CA ASN A 642 -17.91 -11.98 -14.43
C ASN A 642 -18.94 -12.64 -13.51
N PRO A 643 -20.18 -12.93 -13.99
CA PRO A 643 -21.23 -13.55 -13.20
C PRO A 643 -20.85 -14.90 -12.59
N ALA A 644 -20.05 -15.72 -13.28
CA ALA A 644 -19.67 -17.04 -12.79
C ALA A 644 -18.85 -16.96 -11.50
N ASN A 645 -17.93 -16.00 -11.39
CA ASN A 645 -17.13 -15.78 -10.19
C ASN A 645 -18.01 -15.34 -9.01
N ILE A 646 -18.99 -14.49 -9.27
CA ILE A 646 -19.93 -14.00 -8.26
C ILE A 646 -20.78 -15.17 -7.72
N VAL A 647 -21.36 -15.97 -8.62
CA VAL A 647 -22.20 -17.12 -8.24
C VAL A 647 -21.39 -18.13 -7.44
N ALA A 648 -20.17 -18.45 -7.89
CA ALA A 648 -19.29 -19.38 -7.20
C ALA A 648 -18.95 -18.93 -5.76
N ALA A 649 -18.82 -17.62 -5.53
CA ALA A 649 -18.52 -17.07 -4.22
C ALA A 649 -19.77 -16.94 -3.33
N LEU A 650 -20.89 -16.47 -3.87
CA LEU A 650 -22.06 -16.10 -3.08
C LEU A 650 -23.02 -17.27 -2.81
N GLN A 651 -23.23 -18.17 -3.77
CA GLN A 651 -24.16 -19.30 -3.63
C GLN A 651 -23.87 -20.21 -2.41
N PRO A 652 -22.59 -20.59 -2.13
CA PRO A 652 -22.27 -21.37 -0.94
C PRO A 652 -22.58 -20.66 0.37
N VAL A 653 -22.41 -19.32 0.40
CA VAL A 653 -22.70 -18.50 1.58
C VAL A 653 -24.20 -18.44 1.84
N MET A 654 -25.01 -18.15 0.83
CA MET A 654 -26.47 -18.13 0.93
C MET A 654 -27.03 -19.48 1.40
N ASN A 655 -26.51 -20.58 0.86
CA ASN A 655 -26.94 -21.94 1.24
C ASN A 655 -26.60 -22.26 2.71
N ARG A 656 -25.49 -21.70 3.23
CA ARG A 656 -25.05 -21.90 4.61
C ARG A 656 -25.86 -21.08 5.62
N HIS A 657 -26.45 -19.98 5.16
CA HIS A 657 -27.22 -19.05 6.00
C HIS A 657 -28.63 -18.82 5.46
N PRO A 658 -29.49 -19.87 5.43
CA PRO A 658 -30.81 -19.79 4.78
C PRO A 658 -31.78 -18.81 5.44
N ASP A 659 -31.56 -18.50 6.71
CA ASP A 659 -32.39 -17.58 7.50
C ASP A 659 -31.92 -16.11 7.44
N LEU A 660 -30.94 -15.78 6.67
CA LEU A 660 -30.44 -14.42 6.45
C LEU A 660 -30.66 -14.04 4.98
N SER A 661 -31.24 -12.87 4.76
CA SER A 661 -31.43 -12.38 3.39
C SER A 661 -30.14 -11.83 2.80
N PHE A 662 -29.93 -12.07 1.51
CA PHE A 662 -28.78 -11.57 0.75
C PHE A 662 -29.24 -10.81 -0.49
N SER A 663 -28.57 -9.69 -0.76
CA SER A 663 -28.59 -9.02 -2.06
C SER A 663 -27.17 -8.84 -2.58
N LEU A 664 -27.03 -8.56 -3.86
CA LEU A 664 -25.74 -8.42 -4.52
C LEU A 664 -25.64 -7.03 -5.15
N ALA A 665 -24.65 -6.25 -4.74
CA ALA A 665 -24.35 -4.96 -5.35
C ALA A 665 -23.48 -5.15 -6.60
N GLN A 666 -23.84 -4.41 -7.68
CA GLN A 666 -23.09 -4.32 -8.92
C GLN A 666 -22.84 -2.87 -9.29
N SER A 667 -21.66 -2.55 -9.82
CA SER A 667 -21.26 -1.17 -10.09
C SER A 667 -21.45 -0.76 -11.55
N LEU A 668 -21.89 0.50 -11.72
CA LEU A 668 -21.88 1.27 -12.94
C LEU A 668 -20.99 2.53 -12.83
N GLU A 669 -20.11 2.59 -11.82
CA GLU A 669 -19.20 3.71 -11.61
C GLU A 669 -18.10 3.74 -12.68
N PRO A 670 -17.97 4.84 -13.44
CA PRO A 670 -16.97 4.96 -14.52
C PRO A 670 -15.53 5.03 -13.99
N GLY A 671 -15.34 5.34 -12.69
CA GLY A 671 -14.03 5.38 -12.05
C GLY A 671 -13.44 4.01 -11.70
N LEU A 672 -14.24 2.93 -11.74
CA LEU A 672 -13.75 1.58 -11.47
C LEU A 672 -13.27 0.90 -12.76
N GLY A 673 -12.35 -0.06 -12.62
CA GLY A 673 -11.86 -0.87 -13.75
C GLY A 673 -12.98 -1.67 -14.43
N ALA A 674 -12.80 -1.97 -15.71
CA ALA A 674 -13.80 -2.65 -16.54
C ALA A 674 -14.14 -4.08 -16.08
N GLU A 675 -13.32 -4.69 -15.22
CA GLU A 675 -13.56 -5.95 -14.56
C GLU A 675 -14.48 -5.81 -13.33
N ASN A 676 -14.57 -4.60 -12.76
CA ASN A 676 -15.32 -4.31 -11.53
C ASN A 676 -16.56 -3.45 -11.78
N SER A 677 -16.70 -2.81 -12.94
CA SER A 677 -17.84 -1.95 -13.28
C SER A 677 -18.38 -2.23 -14.68
N TYR A 678 -19.70 -2.23 -14.80
CA TYR A 678 -20.37 -2.31 -16.09
C TYR A 678 -20.46 -0.95 -16.82
N ALA A 679 -19.97 0.15 -16.24
CA ALA A 679 -19.94 1.45 -16.93
C ALA A 679 -19.21 1.41 -18.27
N HIS A 680 -18.22 0.52 -18.39
CA HIS A 680 -17.41 0.34 -19.60
C HIS A 680 -17.93 -0.79 -20.52
N LYS A 681 -19.12 -1.34 -20.26
CA LYS A 681 -19.72 -2.43 -21.05
C LYS A 681 -20.94 -1.93 -21.80
N PRO A 682 -21.27 -2.48 -22.96
CA PRO A 682 -22.53 -2.21 -23.63
C PRO A 682 -23.74 -2.53 -22.75
N GLN A 683 -24.82 -1.76 -22.91
CA GLN A 683 -26.06 -1.95 -22.14
C GLN A 683 -26.62 -3.38 -22.24
N ALA A 684 -26.52 -4.01 -23.40
CA ALA A 684 -26.96 -5.38 -23.61
C ALA A 684 -26.21 -6.37 -22.71
N ILE A 685 -24.90 -6.19 -22.54
CA ILE A 685 -24.06 -7.03 -21.66
C ILE A 685 -24.44 -6.84 -20.20
N PHE A 686 -24.67 -5.61 -19.77
CA PHE A 686 -25.14 -5.32 -18.42
C PHE A 686 -26.50 -5.98 -18.16
N ILE A 687 -27.49 -5.81 -19.05
CA ILE A 687 -28.80 -6.41 -18.91
C ILE A 687 -28.73 -7.95 -18.89
N GLN A 688 -27.92 -8.53 -19.77
CA GLN A 688 -27.70 -9.97 -19.84
C GLN A 688 -27.08 -10.50 -18.54
N ALA A 689 -26.05 -9.82 -18.03
CA ALA A 689 -25.37 -10.19 -16.78
C ALA A 689 -26.33 -10.11 -15.58
N MET A 690 -27.13 -9.03 -15.48
CA MET A 690 -28.13 -8.88 -14.41
C MET A 690 -29.19 -9.99 -14.46
N LYS A 691 -29.66 -10.36 -15.63
CA LYS A 691 -30.58 -11.50 -15.82
C LYS A 691 -29.93 -12.82 -15.39
N GLN A 692 -28.70 -13.06 -15.86
CA GLN A 692 -27.94 -14.27 -15.53
C GLN A 692 -27.72 -14.39 -14.01
N LEU A 693 -27.34 -13.32 -13.34
CA LEU A 693 -27.15 -13.30 -11.88
C LEU A 693 -28.47 -13.56 -11.14
N GLN A 694 -29.59 -12.95 -11.59
CA GLN A 694 -30.90 -13.19 -11.01
C GLN A 694 -31.39 -14.63 -11.21
N GLU A 695 -31.02 -15.27 -12.32
CA GLU A 695 -31.36 -16.64 -12.63
C GLU A 695 -30.52 -17.66 -11.88
N GLN A 696 -29.21 -17.42 -11.76
CA GLN A 696 -28.25 -18.34 -11.13
C GLN A 696 -28.30 -18.27 -9.61
N LEU A 697 -28.52 -17.08 -9.03
CA LEU A 697 -28.63 -16.86 -7.57
C LEU A 697 -30.06 -17.07 -7.07
N ARG A 698 -30.85 -17.98 -7.68
CA ARG A 698 -32.22 -18.33 -7.24
C ARG A 698 -32.17 -19.13 -5.95
N ALA A 699 -32.10 -18.45 -4.82
CA ALA A 699 -32.28 -19.01 -3.49
C ALA A 699 -33.45 -18.29 -2.78
N PRO A 700 -34.17 -18.95 -1.88
CA PRO A 700 -35.29 -18.31 -1.15
C PRO A 700 -34.89 -17.05 -0.39
N ASN A 701 -33.64 -16.98 0.03
CA ASN A 701 -33.04 -15.87 0.77
C ASN A 701 -32.27 -14.86 -0.11
N PHE A 702 -32.32 -14.97 -1.45
CA PHE A 702 -31.81 -13.96 -2.37
C PHE A 702 -32.88 -12.92 -2.69
N THR A 703 -32.68 -11.67 -2.25
CA THR A 703 -33.62 -10.56 -2.37
C THR A 703 -33.51 -9.81 -3.69
N GLY A 704 -32.34 -9.86 -4.36
CA GLY A 704 -32.16 -9.24 -5.67
C GLY A 704 -30.83 -8.54 -5.84
N LEU A 705 -30.76 -7.67 -6.85
CA LEU A 705 -29.58 -6.91 -7.22
C LEU A 705 -29.69 -5.45 -6.76
N VAL A 706 -28.59 -4.85 -6.39
CA VAL A 706 -28.47 -3.44 -6.03
C VAL A 706 -27.49 -2.76 -6.98
N ILE A 707 -27.86 -1.66 -7.57
CA ILE A 707 -27.00 -0.93 -8.52
C ILE A 707 -26.30 0.23 -7.81
N GLN A 708 -25.02 0.27 -7.94
CA GLN A 708 -24.15 1.35 -7.51
C GLN A 708 -23.77 2.18 -8.76
N SER A 709 -24.31 3.39 -8.98
CA SER A 709 -25.36 4.05 -8.23
C SER A 709 -26.56 4.41 -9.16
N TRP A 710 -27.63 5.00 -8.59
CA TRP A 710 -28.74 5.53 -9.39
C TRP A 710 -28.28 6.58 -10.41
N GLN A 711 -27.40 7.50 -10.00
CA GLN A 711 -26.86 8.55 -10.84
C GLN A 711 -26.06 7.97 -12.03
N ASP A 712 -25.23 6.96 -11.76
CA ASP A 712 -24.45 6.28 -12.79
C ASP A 712 -25.36 5.49 -13.75
N LEU A 713 -26.43 4.87 -13.22
CA LEU A 713 -27.43 4.19 -14.04
C LEU A 713 -28.15 5.16 -14.99
N GLU A 714 -28.54 6.35 -14.52
CA GLU A 714 -29.15 7.37 -15.36
C GLU A 714 -28.20 7.81 -16.48
N ASN A 715 -26.93 8.14 -16.14
CA ASN A 715 -25.91 8.54 -17.08
C ASN A 715 -25.64 7.43 -18.11
N TYR A 716 -25.44 6.22 -17.63
CA TYR A 716 -25.17 5.05 -18.45
C TYR A 716 -26.27 4.75 -19.47
N LEU A 717 -27.54 4.88 -19.07
CA LEU A 717 -28.68 4.68 -19.96
C LEU A 717 -28.87 5.85 -20.95
N HIS A 718 -28.48 7.08 -20.56
CA HIS A 718 -28.48 8.24 -21.47
C HIS A 718 -27.41 8.12 -22.55
N GLU A 719 -26.19 7.74 -22.19
CA GLU A 719 -25.08 7.60 -23.11
C GLU A 719 -25.27 6.44 -24.12
N ASN A 720 -26.04 5.42 -23.75
CA ASN A 720 -26.32 4.27 -24.63
C ASN A 720 -27.64 4.38 -25.43
N THR A 721 -28.34 5.53 -25.33
CA THR A 721 -29.57 5.81 -26.12
C THR A 721 -29.32 6.79 -27.26
N LEU A 722 -28.12 7.36 -27.38
CA LEU A 722 -27.65 8.17 -28.50
C LEU A 722 -26.82 7.30 -29.45
#